data_052c626e553f34ad25c4b01842205296
#
_entry.id   052c626e553f34ad25c4b01842205296
#
_cell.length_a   1.000
_cell.length_b   1.000
_cell.length_c   1.000
_cell.angle_alpha   90.00
_cell.angle_beta   90.00
_cell.angle_gamma   90.00
#
_symmetry.space_group_name_H-M   'P 1'
#
loop_
_entity.id
_entity.type
_entity.pdbx_description
1 polymer ?
#
loop_
_entity_poly.entity_id
_entity_poly.type
_entity_poly.pdbx_seq_one_letter_code
_entity_poly.pdbx_strand_id
1 'polypeptide(L)'
;MYFCPTNEDFMRLLHILGLLTLSAQIYAVPARFHVFRAQMSDGTFQNIRFCGDEYRSYYVNEEGFLVEKEETGRFRVTSLRLRDKEKTATVRAMRASSQDRVAIKPLGSPRIPVILVNFSDEKLTVVETAKGIADYYDKYCNGTRDGILYTGAGSRGAVRDYFAQQSDSLFLPEFEVIGPVTLDKPMAYYGENSPSGAKDIRFSEFCSEALEQATTLVSDFKTRFDNDGNGTVDLAFFIYAGLPESDPGVTEDAIWPKEMIRPMTINGVTVSVTACCSELSKGSSGNQPSGIGTMCHEVSHALGLPDEYDTNYTALGMSYWSLMDSGNYCDNGKTPCGLTAYERDLLGWRPLTVLERSTTVRLRPLEAGGVGYKVVNEANPDEYYVLENRQHVGWDNGLMKLGHGMLVVHVDYDETAWKNNMLNTNATHQRMSFIPANNRYVGPYNAESSADLLNALGGQPYPGTEGNTALTNETTPASLVFTGTWMNKPITQIRELENGDIVLKYMPKGRLEAPVVETAVEMASNSFKFSWSPSENATFYTVKVYGISGDGQWTEHPVFVADSLSETCCTVRLDDTGYQSYAYGVSALDDEYEDSEFSDYGYVQLPADAVRQVSAEDGASVEVYSLHGVLLARSREEMLNLNPGIYILRTEDKAVKIVVK
;
A
#
# COMPACT_ATOMS: atom_id res chain seq x y z
N MET A 1 32.84 32.34 -53.44
CA MET A 1 33.57 31.07 -53.18
C MET A 1 32.64 30.14 -52.44
N TYR A 2 32.10 29.18 -53.13
CA TYR A 2 31.27 28.12 -52.55
C TYR A 2 32.25 27.05 -52.02
N PHE A 3 32.28 26.80 -50.71
CA PHE A 3 32.96 25.66 -50.13
C PHE A 3 32.07 24.42 -50.35
N CYS A 4 32.58 23.49 -51.16
CA CYS A 4 31.99 22.17 -51.27
C CYS A 4 32.53 21.33 -50.11
N PRO A 5 31.68 20.75 -49.21
CA PRO A 5 32.21 19.90 -48.13
C PRO A 5 32.80 18.63 -48.73
N THR A 6 33.96 18.21 -48.24
CA THR A 6 34.68 17.00 -48.67
C THR A 6 33.93 15.75 -48.20
N ASN A 7 34.10 14.63 -48.92
CA ASN A 7 33.51 13.32 -48.58
C ASN A 7 33.85 12.86 -47.13
N GLU A 8 34.93 13.35 -46.54
CA GLU A 8 35.30 13.06 -45.13
C GLU A 8 34.39 13.76 -44.13
N ASP A 9 33.94 14.97 -44.41
CA ASP A 9 33.02 15.69 -43.52
C ASP A 9 31.61 15.08 -43.56
N PHE A 10 31.20 14.58 -44.69
CA PHE A 10 29.94 13.83 -44.87
C PHE A 10 29.99 12.47 -44.15
N MET A 11 31.12 11.78 -44.21
CA MET A 11 31.35 10.51 -43.49
C MET A 11 31.47 10.73 -41.98
N ARG A 12 32.04 11.86 -41.51
CA ARG A 12 32.03 12.25 -40.09
C ARG A 12 30.65 12.61 -39.60
N LEU A 13 29.84 13.30 -40.42
CA LEU A 13 28.43 13.59 -40.11
C LEU A 13 27.59 12.32 -40.04
N LEU A 14 27.82 11.34 -40.99
CA LEU A 14 27.17 10.04 -40.95
C LEU A 14 27.62 9.18 -39.75
N HIS A 15 28.90 9.28 -39.32
CA HIS A 15 29.35 8.65 -38.08
C HIS A 15 28.78 9.31 -36.82
N ILE A 16 28.55 10.62 -36.83
CA ILE A 16 27.88 11.33 -35.72
C ILE A 16 26.39 11.05 -35.75
N LEU A 17 25.74 10.92 -36.95
CA LEU A 17 24.32 10.51 -37.02
C LEU A 17 24.12 9.00 -36.79
N GLY A 18 25.15 8.16 -37.04
CA GLY A 18 25.11 6.71 -36.78
C GLY A 18 25.36 6.34 -35.31
N LEU A 19 25.74 7.30 -34.46
CA LEU A 19 25.89 7.18 -33.01
C LEU A 19 24.71 7.81 -32.24
N LEU A 20 23.59 8.04 -32.85
CA LEU A 20 22.30 8.04 -32.17
C LEU A 20 22.00 6.59 -31.77
N THR A 21 22.80 6.07 -30.84
CA THR A 21 22.46 4.87 -30.09
C THR A 21 21.06 5.09 -29.54
N LEU A 22 20.10 4.27 -29.97
CA LEU A 22 18.82 4.13 -29.27
C LEU A 22 19.17 3.93 -27.80
N SER A 23 19.04 4.97 -27.01
CA SER A 23 19.23 4.88 -25.56
C SER A 23 18.11 3.99 -25.03
N ALA A 24 18.48 2.83 -24.49
CA ALA A 24 17.53 1.99 -23.78
C ALA A 24 16.93 2.80 -22.62
N GLN A 25 15.63 2.77 -22.44
CA GLN A 25 15.00 3.17 -21.18
C GLN A 25 15.04 1.97 -20.25
N ILE A 26 15.47 2.19 -19.03
CA ILE A 26 15.62 1.15 -18.00
C ILE A 26 14.87 1.64 -16.77
N TYR A 27 14.11 0.75 -16.16
CA TYR A 27 13.35 0.91 -14.94
C TYR A 27 13.68 -0.26 -14.02
N ALA A 28 13.64 -0.08 -12.72
CA ALA A 28 13.92 -1.17 -11.80
C ALA A 28 13.42 -0.90 -10.40
N VAL A 29 13.31 -1.96 -9.61
CA VAL A 29 13.09 -1.84 -8.18
C VAL A 29 14.18 -1.01 -7.51
N PRO A 30 13.85 -0.17 -6.50
CA PRO A 30 14.84 0.48 -5.66
C PRO A 30 15.62 -0.56 -4.85
N ALA A 31 16.80 -0.20 -4.36
CA ALA A 31 17.54 -1.03 -3.41
C ALA A 31 16.65 -1.36 -2.19
N ARG A 32 16.63 -2.62 -1.79
CA ARG A 32 15.87 -3.05 -0.60
C ARG A 32 16.39 -2.35 0.64
N PHE A 33 15.52 -1.65 1.36
CA PHE A 33 15.87 -0.98 2.61
C PHE A 33 16.42 -1.95 3.65
N HIS A 34 17.62 -1.69 4.10
CA HIS A 34 18.24 -2.42 5.19
C HIS A 34 19.32 -1.57 5.87
N VAL A 35 19.22 -1.44 7.18
CA VAL A 35 20.26 -0.85 8.01
C VAL A 35 21.05 -1.98 8.66
N PHE A 36 22.35 -1.98 8.47
CA PHE A 36 23.23 -2.99 9.07
C PHE A 36 24.45 -2.36 9.73
N ARG A 37 24.95 -3.04 10.74
CA ARG A 37 26.14 -2.60 11.49
C ARG A 37 27.41 -3.00 10.74
N ALA A 38 28.12 -2.04 10.17
CA ALA A 38 29.33 -2.25 9.39
C ALA A 38 30.59 -1.94 10.22
N GLN A 39 31.66 -2.71 10.01
CA GLN A 39 32.96 -2.41 10.57
C GLN A 39 33.66 -1.37 9.70
N MET A 40 34.06 -0.26 10.30
CA MET A 40 34.75 0.81 9.62
C MET A 40 36.27 0.54 9.54
N SER A 41 36.96 1.24 8.64
CA SER A 41 38.41 1.11 8.43
C SER A 41 39.24 1.47 9.67
N ASP A 42 38.73 2.36 10.51
CA ASP A 42 39.34 2.76 11.79
C ASP A 42 39.10 1.75 12.92
N GLY A 43 38.36 0.64 12.64
CA GLY A 43 38.01 -0.40 13.60
C GLY A 43 36.73 -0.15 14.38
N THR A 44 36.10 1.00 14.25
CA THR A 44 34.80 1.30 14.86
C THR A 44 33.66 0.57 14.12
N PHE A 45 32.45 0.65 14.67
CA PHE A 45 31.25 0.13 14.03
C PHE A 45 30.21 1.25 13.87
N GLN A 46 29.66 1.38 12.68
CA GLN A 46 28.57 2.32 12.37
C GLN A 46 27.39 1.58 11.73
N ASN A 47 26.20 2.10 11.90
CA ASN A 47 25.05 1.69 11.11
C ASN A 47 25.14 2.38 9.75
N ILE A 48 25.05 1.57 8.70
CA ILE A 48 24.99 2.04 7.33
C ILE A 48 23.80 1.42 6.63
N ARG A 49 23.28 2.11 5.61
CA ARG A 49 22.21 1.62 4.76
C ARG A 49 22.65 1.54 3.32
N PHE A 50 22.09 0.62 2.57
CA PHE A 50 22.24 0.48 1.13
C PHE A 50 21.12 1.22 0.43
N CYS A 51 21.47 2.07 -0.55
CA CYS A 51 20.54 2.82 -1.39
C CYS A 51 20.98 2.68 -2.83
N GLY A 52 20.05 2.58 -3.77
CA GLY A 52 20.42 2.46 -5.17
C GLY A 52 19.28 2.05 -6.09
N ASP A 53 19.57 2.10 -7.38
CA ASP A 53 18.73 1.65 -8.48
C ASP A 53 19.60 0.99 -9.57
N GLU A 54 19.02 0.65 -10.70
CA GLU A 54 19.67 0.05 -11.88
C GLU A 54 20.75 0.95 -12.50
N TYR A 55 20.90 2.20 -12.04
CA TYR A 55 21.92 3.11 -12.53
C TYR A 55 23.10 3.25 -11.58
N ARG A 56 22.85 3.22 -10.26
CA ARG A 56 23.87 3.41 -9.25
C ARG A 56 23.41 2.99 -7.86
N SER A 57 24.35 2.55 -7.05
CA SER A 57 24.12 2.22 -5.64
C SER A 57 25.15 2.88 -4.73
N TYR A 58 24.78 3.04 -3.46
CA TYR A 58 25.58 3.70 -2.44
C TYR A 58 25.38 3.05 -1.09
N TYR A 59 26.42 3.13 -0.26
CA TYR A 59 26.30 2.96 1.18
C TYR A 59 26.30 4.35 1.83
N VAL A 60 25.42 4.57 2.81
CA VAL A 60 25.22 5.85 3.48
C VAL A 60 25.16 5.62 4.98
N ASN A 61 25.88 6.42 5.79
CA ASN A 61 25.78 6.36 7.25
C ASN A 61 24.59 7.17 7.78
N GLU A 62 24.34 7.11 9.10
CA GLU A 62 23.24 7.82 9.77
C GLU A 62 23.30 9.34 9.59
N GLU A 63 24.50 9.92 9.40
CA GLU A 63 24.68 11.34 9.16
C GLU A 63 24.49 11.76 7.70
N GLY A 64 24.20 10.80 6.80
CA GLY A 64 24.00 11.02 5.37
C GLY A 64 25.28 11.11 4.55
N PHE A 65 26.45 10.75 5.11
CA PHE A 65 27.69 10.66 4.36
C PHE A 65 27.79 9.36 3.58
N LEU A 66 28.34 9.45 2.37
CA LEU A 66 28.66 8.30 1.57
C LEU A 66 29.76 7.48 2.23
N VAL A 67 29.61 6.16 2.14
CA VAL A 67 30.52 5.19 2.72
C VAL A 67 31.03 4.28 1.61
N GLU A 68 32.33 4.15 1.48
CA GLU A 68 32.99 3.28 0.50
C GLU A 68 33.37 1.95 1.12
N LYS A 69 33.06 0.85 0.44
CA LYS A 69 33.50 -0.49 0.83
C LYS A 69 34.93 -0.72 0.30
N GLU A 70 35.83 -1.11 1.17
CA GLU A 70 37.22 -1.41 0.81
C GLU A 70 37.38 -2.90 0.45
N GLU A 71 38.45 -3.25 -0.25
CA GLU A 71 38.78 -4.63 -0.60
C GLU A 71 38.87 -5.56 0.62
N THR A 72 39.17 -5.00 1.78
CA THR A 72 39.18 -5.72 3.06
C THR A 72 37.79 -6.11 3.58
N GLY A 73 36.72 -5.66 2.91
CA GLY A 73 35.35 -5.78 3.35
C GLY A 73 34.95 -4.77 4.44
N ARG A 74 35.85 -3.90 4.88
CA ARG A 74 35.58 -2.77 5.79
C ARG A 74 35.03 -1.59 5.04
N PHE A 75 34.52 -0.61 5.77
CA PHE A 75 33.90 0.57 5.22
C PHE A 75 34.61 1.85 5.66
N ARG A 76 34.68 2.83 4.78
CA ARG A 76 35.30 4.13 5.04
C ARG A 76 34.32 5.26 4.75
N VAL A 77 34.07 6.13 5.73
CA VAL A 77 33.24 7.33 5.53
C VAL A 77 33.98 8.31 4.63
N THR A 78 33.31 8.82 3.62
CA THR A 78 33.85 9.88 2.75
C THR A 78 33.45 11.26 3.28
N SER A 79 34.03 12.31 2.69
CA SER A 79 33.65 13.70 2.98
C SER A 79 32.38 14.15 2.21
N LEU A 80 31.81 13.28 1.35
CA LEU A 80 30.68 13.60 0.49
C LEU A 80 29.39 13.13 1.14
N ARG A 81 28.37 13.97 1.14
CA ARG A 81 27.00 13.57 1.50
C ARG A 81 26.23 13.14 0.26
N LEU A 82 25.26 12.23 0.43
CA LEU A 82 24.41 11.77 -0.67
C LEU A 82 23.76 12.97 -1.39
N ARG A 83 23.20 13.93 -0.65
CA ARG A 83 22.60 15.17 -1.18
C ARG A 83 23.53 16.06 -2.00
N ASP A 84 24.85 15.95 -1.81
CA ASP A 84 25.83 16.78 -2.53
C ASP A 84 26.15 16.20 -3.92
N LYS A 85 25.82 14.91 -4.16
CA LYS A 85 25.97 14.27 -5.47
C LYS A 85 24.90 14.69 -6.49
N GLU A 86 23.79 15.27 -6.06
CA GLU A 86 22.73 15.76 -6.96
C GLU A 86 23.25 16.77 -8.00
N LYS A 87 24.21 17.58 -7.63
CA LYS A 87 24.78 18.62 -8.51
C LYS A 87 25.54 18.07 -9.73
N THR A 88 25.82 16.78 -9.76
CA THR A 88 26.51 16.11 -10.87
C THR A 88 25.59 15.28 -11.77
N ALA A 89 24.29 15.27 -11.50
CA ALA A 89 23.30 14.42 -12.19
C ALA A 89 22.83 14.95 -13.57
N THR A 90 23.66 15.73 -14.27
CA THR A 90 23.39 16.20 -15.64
C THR A 90 23.32 15.06 -16.68
N VAL A 91 23.59 13.83 -16.30
CA VAL A 91 23.63 12.67 -17.20
C VAL A 91 22.23 12.06 -17.45
N ARG A 92 21.24 12.31 -16.58
CA ARG A 92 19.87 11.81 -16.78
C ARG A 92 19.05 12.63 -17.78
N ALA A 93 19.43 13.84 -18.08
CA ALA A 93 18.71 14.74 -19.01
C ALA A 93 18.79 14.35 -20.50
N MET A 94 19.45 13.25 -20.85
CA MET A 94 19.59 12.78 -22.25
C MET A 94 18.70 11.56 -22.59
N ARG A 95 17.70 11.29 -21.78
CA ARG A 95 16.73 10.21 -22.03
C ARG A 95 15.54 10.77 -22.80
N ALA A 96 15.75 11.18 -24.00
CA ALA A 96 14.65 11.50 -24.88
C ALA A 96 14.45 10.37 -25.88
N SER A 97 13.42 9.58 -25.71
CA SER A 97 12.67 9.10 -26.86
C SER A 97 11.21 8.91 -26.44
N SER A 98 10.35 9.56 -27.15
CA SER A 98 8.90 9.44 -27.12
C SER A 98 8.43 8.07 -27.63
N GLN A 99 8.90 6.96 -27.05
CA GLN A 99 8.25 5.68 -27.25
C GLN A 99 7.09 5.60 -26.25
N ASP A 100 5.94 5.15 -26.73
CA ASP A 100 4.81 4.87 -25.86
C ASP A 100 5.27 3.85 -24.80
N ARG A 101 5.13 4.21 -23.53
CA ARG A 101 5.57 3.38 -22.39
C ARG A 101 4.79 2.07 -22.25
N VAL A 102 3.58 2.04 -22.80
CA VAL A 102 2.68 0.90 -22.66
C VAL A 102 3.12 -0.19 -23.64
N ALA A 103 3.83 -1.18 -23.13
CA ALA A 103 4.18 -2.37 -23.91
C ALA A 103 3.00 -3.34 -24.00
N ILE A 104 2.28 -3.51 -22.89
CA ILE A 104 1.11 -4.40 -22.80
C ILE A 104 -0.10 -3.56 -22.42
N LYS A 105 -1.18 -3.69 -23.18
CA LYS A 105 -2.45 -3.05 -22.82
C LYS A 105 -2.92 -3.58 -21.45
N PRO A 106 -3.31 -2.71 -20.50
CA PRO A 106 -3.73 -3.12 -19.16
C PRO A 106 -5.13 -3.75 -19.13
N LEU A 107 -5.48 -4.54 -20.15
CA LEU A 107 -6.81 -5.13 -20.33
C LEU A 107 -6.70 -6.53 -20.97
N GLY A 108 -7.65 -7.40 -20.62
CA GLY A 108 -7.78 -8.74 -21.20
C GLY A 108 -6.80 -9.75 -20.59
N SER A 109 -6.44 -10.74 -21.40
CA SER A 109 -5.58 -11.86 -20.96
C SER A 109 -4.37 -11.99 -21.89
N PRO A 110 -3.42 -11.04 -21.87
CA PRO A 110 -2.23 -11.13 -22.70
C PRO A 110 -1.37 -12.33 -22.28
N ARG A 111 -0.72 -12.96 -23.25
CA ARG A 111 0.26 -14.02 -23.00
C ARG A 111 1.64 -13.44 -22.88
N ILE A 112 2.34 -13.79 -21.79
CA ILE A 112 3.66 -13.29 -21.46
C ILE A 112 4.62 -14.48 -21.29
N PRO A 113 5.69 -14.61 -22.11
CA PRO A 113 6.69 -15.63 -21.90
C PRO A 113 7.54 -15.32 -20.66
N VAL A 114 7.68 -16.31 -19.78
CA VAL A 114 8.56 -16.27 -18.60
C VAL A 114 9.68 -17.27 -18.79
N ILE A 115 10.87 -16.77 -19.07
CA ILE A 115 12.03 -17.58 -19.39
C ILE A 115 12.84 -17.81 -18.11
N LEU A 116 12.97 -19.08 -17.73
CA LEU A 116 13.80 -19.48 -16.59
C LEU A 116 15.25 -19.59 -17.03
N VAL A 117 16.17 -18.94 -16.30
CA VAL A 117 17.57 -18.81 -16.72
C VAL A 117 18.52 -19.34 -15.64
N ASN A 118 19.33 -20.33 -16.05
CA ASN A 118 20.52 -20.76 -15.33
C ASN A 118 21.76 -20.09 -15.91
N PHE A 119 22.78 -19.92 -15.08
CA PHE A 119 24.14 -19.56 -15.49
C PHE A 119 25.05 -20.79 -15.48
N SER A 120 26.30 -20.65 -15.98
CA SER A 120 27.27 -21.74 -15.96
C SER A 120 27.63 -22.17 -14.54
N ASP A 121 27.61 -21.25 -13.58
CA ASP A 121 27.99 -21.40 -12.17
C ASP A 121 26.81 -21.40 -11.20
N GLU A 122 25.64 -20.85 -11.58
CA GLU A 122 24.47 -20.72 -10.72
C GLU A 122 23.24 -21.34 -11.41
N LYS A 123 22.44 -22.09 -10.66
CA LYS A 123 21.24 -22.76 -11.18
C LYS A 123 20.04 -22.54 -10.28
N LEU A 124 18.87 -22.50 -10.89
CA LEU A 124 17.60 -22.45 -10.20
C LEU A 124 17.43 -23.64 -9.26
N THR A 125 17.08 -23.37 -8.03
CA THR A 125 17.03 -24.36 -6.94
C THR A 125 15.66 -24.50 -6.29
N VAL A 126 14.77 -23.50 -6.46
CA VAL A 126 13.47 -23.49 -5.80
C VAL A 126 12.51 -24.47 -6.45
N VAL A 127 12.09 -25.46 -5.67
CA VAL A 127 11.09 -26.46 -6.06
C VAL A 127 10.19 -26.77 -4.86
N GLU A 128 8.90 -26.96 -5.09
CA GLU A 128 7.95 -27.38 -4.05
C GLU A 128 7.49 -28.82 -4.21
N THR A 129 7.58 -29.36 -5.42
CA THR A 129 7.08 -30.68 -5.76
C THR A 129 8.06 -31.48 -6.60
N ALA A 130 7.82 -32.79 -6.69
CA ALA A 130 8.58 -33.67 -7.61
C ALA A 130 8.37 -33.34 -9.08
N LYS A 131 7.43 -32.43 -9.44
CA LYS A 131 7.21 -31.97 -10.81
C LYS A 131 8.29 -31.00 -11.30
N GLY A 132 9.07 -30.44 -10.37
CA GLY A 132 10.25 -29.64 -10.68
C GLY A 132 10.01 -28.13 -10.78
N ILE A 133 11.03 -27.43 -11.28
CA ILE A 133 11.15 -25.97 -11.28
C ILE A 133 10.05 -25.31 -12.12
N ALA A 134 9.75 -25.85 -13.29
CA ALA A 134 8.75 -25.26 -14.20
C ALA A 134 7.33 -25.29 -13.59
N ASP A 135 6.95 -26.34 -12.86
CA ASP A 135 5.66 -26.43 -12.16
C ASP A 135 5.59 -25.41 -11.00
N TYR A 136 6.72 -25.18 -10.30
CA TYR A 136 6.80 -24.15 -9.28
C TYR A 136 6.53 -22.76 -9.86
N TYR A 137 7.23 -22.39 -10.94
CA TYR A 137 7.09 -21.07 -11.55
C TYR A 137 5.78 -20.89 -12.31
N ASP A 138 5.18 -21.95 -12.86
CA ASP A 138 3.81 -21.85 -13.42
C ASP A 138 2.81 -21.46 -12.31
N LYS A 139 2.92 -22.06 -11.12
CA LYS A 139 2.08 -21.72 -9.98
C LYS A 139 2.41 -20.34 -9.40
N TYR A 140 3.70 -19.98 -9.32
CA TYR A 140 4.15 -18.67 -8.89
C TYR A 140 3.56 -17.54 -9.76
N CYS A 141 3.53 -17.76 -11.07
CA CYS A 141 3.02 -16.78 -12.02
C CYS A 141 1.47 -16.82 -12.14
N ASN A 142 0.87 -18.01 -12.28
CA ASN A 142 -0.52 -18.21 -12.69
C ASN A 142 -1.45 -18.71 -11.59
N GLY A 143 -0.92 -19.10 -10.44
CA GLY A 143 -1.70 -19.73 -9.37
C GLY A 143 -2.06 -21.19 -9.66
N THR A 144 -2.94 -21.76 -8.83
CA THR A 144 -3.34 -23.16 -8.93
C THR A 144 -4.44 -23.40 -9.96
N ARG A 145 -5.02 -22.35 -10.53
CA ARG A 145 -6.12 -22.38 -11.52
C ARG A 145 -7.42 -23.07 -11.07
N ASP A 146 -7.49 -23.52 -9.82
CA ASP A 146 -8.67 -24.13 -9.20
C ASP A 146 -9.46 -23.16 -8.30
N GLY A 147 -9.09 -21.87 -8.31
CA GLY A 147 -9.69 -20.82 -7.51
C GLY A 147 -9.16 -20.75 -6.07
N ILE A 148 -8.18 -21.59 -5.72
CA ILE A 148 -7.46 -21.49 -4.45
C ILE A 148 -6.25 -20.57 -4.64
N LEU A 149 -6.08 -19.58 -3.76
CA LEU A 149 -4.91 -18.70 -3.82
C LEU A 149 -3.63 -19.52 -3.63
N TYR A 150 -2.66 -19.29 -4.50
CA TYR A 150 -1.34 -19.87 -4.37
C TYR A 150 -0.61 -19.25 -3.17
N THR A 151 -0.10 -20.11 -2.29
CA THR A 151 0.62 -19.67 -1.07
C THR A 151 2.04 -20.22 -1.00
N GLY A 152 2.58 -20.66 -2.14
CA GLY A 152 3.94 -21.16 -2.23
C GLY A 152 4.96 -20.11 -1.82
N ALA A 153 6.06 -20.55 -1.21
CA ALA A 153 7.07 -19.70 -0.57
C ALA A 153 6.49 -18.71 0.48
N GLY A 154 5.25 -18.92 0.91
CA GLY A 154 4.53 -18.04 1.85
C GLY A 154 3.92 -16.79 1.19
N SER A 155 3.85 -16.73 -0.13
CA SER A 155 3.15 -15.65 -0.85
C SER A 155 1.64 -15.69 -0.59
N ARG A 156 0.99 -14.52 -0.65
CA ARG A 156 -0.46 -14.40 -0.51
C ARG A 156 -1.21 -15.00 -1.70
N GLY A 157 -0.62 -14.99 -2.88
CA GLY A 157 -1.17 -15.47 -4.13
C GLY A 157 -0.09 -15.44 -5.22
N ALA A 158 -0.47 -15.75 -6.44
CA ALA A 158 0.38 -15.66 -7.62
C ALA A 158 0.42 -14.24 -8.20
N VAL A 159 1.34 -13.99 -9.13
CA VAL A 159 1.42 -12.72 -9.88
C VAL A 159 0.09 -12.41 -10.58
N ARG A 160 -0.52 -13.41 -11.22
CA ARG A 160 -1.83 -13.28 -11.86
C ARG A 160 -2.94 -12.94 -10.86
N ASP A 161 -2.92 -13.53 -9.66
CA ASP A 161 -3.90 -13.24 -8.61
C ASP A 161 -3.82 -11.79 -8.14
N TYR A 162 -2.57 -11.26 -8.05
CA TYR A 162 -2.34 -9.85 -7.75
C TYR A 162 -3.02 -8.95 -8.78
N PHE A 163 -2.69 -9.09 -10.05
CA PHE A 163 -3.25 -8.25 -11.11
C PHE A 163 -4.76 -8.43 -11.27
N ALA A 164 -5.28 -9.65 -11.11
CA ALA A 164 -6.70 -9.93 -11.14
C ALA A 164 -7.47 -9.13 -10.08
N GLN A 165 -6.95 -9.08 -8.85
CA GLN A 165 -7.57 -8.32 -7.76
C GLN A 165 -7.41 -6.81 -7.95
N GLN A 166 -6.21 -6.34 -8.37
CA GLN A 166 -5.97 -4.90 -8.56
C GLN A 166 -6.81 -4.29 -9.68
N SER A 167 -7.12 -5.07 -10.70
CA SER A 167 -7.84 -4.65 -11.90
C SER A 167 -9.34 -4.99 -11.89
N ASP A 168 -9.90 -5.50 -10.80
CA ASP A 168 -11.26 -6.07 -10.79
C ASP A 168 -11.47 -7.11 -11.92
N SER A 169 -10.43 -7.90 -12.21
CA SER A 169 -10.38 -8.90 -13.29
C SER A 169 -10.44 -8.34 -14.71
N LEU A 170 -10.19 -7.05 -14.91
CA LEU A 170 -10.06 -6.45 -16.24
C LEU A 170 -8.74 -6.85 -16.92
N PHE A 171 -7.71 -7.17 -16.15
CA PHE A 171 -6.40 -7.62 -16.62
C PHE A 171 -6.04 -8.96 -15.96
N LEU A 172 -5.97 -10.01 -16.76
CA LEU A 172 -5.75 -11.41 -16.35
C LEU A 172 -4.59 -12.01 -17.13
N PRO A 173 -3.33 -11.58 -16.92
CA PRO A 173 -2.19 -12.04 -17.70
C PRO A 173 -2.05 -13.58 -17.61
N GLU A 174 -1.65 -14.18 -18.72
CA GLU A 174 -1.31 -15.60 -18.81
C GLU A 174 0.19 -15.74 -19.03
N PHE A 175 0.88 -16.21 -18.01
CA PHE A 175 2.32 -16.42 -18.07
C PHE A 175 2.63 -17.83 -18.59
N GLU A 176 3.47 -17.91 -19.62
CA GLU A 176 3.94 -19.19 -20.14
C GLU A 176 5.41 -19.40 -19.76
N VAL A 177 5.65 -20.37 -18.89
CA VAL A 177 6.97 -20.67 -18.35
C VAL A 177 7.76 -21.52 -19.34
N ILE A 178 8.95 -21.05 -19.73
CA ILE A 178 9.82 -21.65 -20.73
C ILE A 178 11.19 -21.96 -20.13
N GLY A 179 11.72 -23.13 -20.41
CA GLY A 179 13.04 -23.53 -19.95
C GLY A 179 13.02 -24.46 -18.72
N PRO A 180 14.07 -24.50 -17.87
CA PRO A 180 15.21 -23.56 -17.83
C PRO A 180 16.13 -23.62 -19.05
N VAL A 181 16.56 -22.45 -19.52
CA VAL A 181 17.70 -22.30 -20.43
C VAL A 181 18.98 -22.15 -19.60
N THR A 182 20.15 -22.44 -20.18
CA THR A 182 21.44 -22.32 -19.49
C THR A 182 22.40 -21.50 -20.32
N LEU A 183 22.85 -20.37 -19.76
CA LEU A 183 23.83 -19.50 -20.37
C LEU A 183 25.26 -20.02 -20.12
N ASP A 184 26.16 -19.79 -21.08
CA ASP A 184 27.53 -20.35 -21.07
C ASP A 184 28.46 -19.61 -20.09
N LYS A 185 28.11 -18.39 -19.66
CA LYS A 185 28.92 -17.57 -18.77
C LYS A 185 28.36 -17.57 -17.34
N PRO A 186 29.20 -17.25 -16.33
CA PRO A 186 28.75 -17.08 -14.97
C PRO A 186 27.84 -15.84 -14.80
N MET A 187 27.02 -15.81 -13.74
CA MET A 187 26.15 -14.65 -13.46
C MET A 187 26.95 -13.35 -13.39
N ALA A 188 28.11 -13.36 -12.75
CA ALA A 188 28.99 -12.19 -12.61
C ALA A 188 29.47 -11.60 -13.96
N TYR A 189 29.45 -12.37 -15.03
CA TYR A 189 29.76 -11.85 -16.37
C TYR A 189 28.63 -10.94 -16.88
N TYR A 190 27.37 -11.34 -16.70
CA TYR A 190 26.22 -10.58 -17.19
C TYR A 190 25.86 -9.41 -16.27
N GLY A 191 26.10 -9.56 -14.98
CA GLY A 191 25.88 -8.53 -13.96
C GLY A 191 27.06 -7.57 -13.79
N GLU A 192 28.12 -7.66 -14.62
CA GLU A 192 29.28 -6.76 -14.50
C GLU A 192 28.88 -5.30 -14.62
N ASN A 193 29.33 -4.52 -13.62
CA ASN A 193 29.17 -3.07 -13.58
C ASN A 193 30.37 -2.37 -14.25
N SER A 194 30.15 -1.24 -14.90
CA SER A 194 31.24 -0.46 -15.48
C SER A 194 32.06 0.23 -14.40
N PRO A 195 33.35 0.54 -14.64
CA PRO A 195 34.15 1.37 -13.73
C PRO A 195 33.58 2.77 -13.48
N SER A 196 32.70 3.25 -14.35
CA SER A 196 31.98 4.53 -14.21
C SER A 196 30.69 4.41 -13.39
N GLY A 197 30.34 3.20 -12.92
CA GLY A 197 29.18 2.91 -12.08
C GLY A 197 27.89 2.55 -12.85
N ALA A 198 27.93 2.41 -14.19
CA ALA A 198 26.78 1.89 -14.93
C ALA A 198 26.59 0.41 -14.61
N LYS A 199 25.36 0.02 -14.27
CA LYS A 199 24.98 -1.33 -13.85
C LYS A 199 24.80 -2.26 -15.04
N ASP A 200 25.15 -3.54 -14.84
CA ASP A 200 24.84 -4.67 -15.74
C ASP A 200 25.13 -4.35 -17.22
N ILE A 201 26.34 -3.95 -17.55
CA ILE A 201 26.70 -3.50 -18.91
C ILE A 201 26.47 -4.56 -20.00
N ARG A 202 26.26 -5.82 -19.60
CA ARG A 202 25.94 -6.95 -20.50
C ARG A 202 24.52 -7.47 -20.38
N PHE A 203 23.61 -6.68 -19.78
CA PHE A 203 22.21 -7.10 -19.64
C PHE A 203 21.53 -7.40 -20.99
N SER A 204 21.83 -6.61 -22.03
CA SER A 204 21.33 -6.92 -23.39
C SER A 204 21.84 -8.26 -23.93
N GLU A 205 23.09 -8.66 -23.60
CA GLU A 205 23.66 -9.95 -23.99
C GLU A 205 22.97 -11.09 -23.23
N PHE A 206 22.76 -10.93 -21.91
CA PHE A 206 21.95 -11.84 -21.09
C PHE A 206 20.59 -12.10 -21.72
N CYS A 207 19.83 -11.05 -22.04
CA CYS A 207 18.52 -11.17 -22.68
C CYS A 207 18.60 -11.88 -24.05
N SER A 208 19.60 -11.52 -24.86
CA SER A 208 19.75 -12.07 -26.20
C SER A 208 20.04 -13.57 -26.18
N GLU A 209 20.99 -14.02 -25.36
CA GLU A 209 21.35 -15.43 -25.26
C GLU A 209 20.22 -16.29 -24.68
N ALA A 210 19.49 -15.76 -23.69
CA ALA A 210 18.33 -16.45 -23.14
C ALA A 210 17.17 -16.54 -24.15
N LEU A 211 16.89 -15.48 -24.90
CA LEU A 211 15.89 -15.48 -25.98
C LEU A 211 16.28 -16.41 -27.14
N GLU A 212 17.57 -16.49 -27.51
CA GLU A 212 18.04 -17.39 -28.55
C GLU A 212 17.66 -18.85 -28.24
N GLN A 213 17.88 -19.27 -27.00
CA GLN A 213 17.50 -20.61 -26.57
C GLN A 213 15.98 -20.77 -26.44
N ALA A 214 15.28 -19.81 -25.85
CA ALA A 214 13.83 -19.86 -25.63
C ALA A 214 13.04 -19.93 -26.95
N THR A 215 13.46 -19.17 -27.99
CA THR A 215 12.83 -19.18 -29.32
C THR A 215 13.03 -20.49 -30.07
N THR A 216 14.03 -21.29 -29.71
CA THR A 216 14.19 -22.66 -30.26
C THR A 216 13.31 -23.69 -29.56
N LEU A 217 12.97 -23.45 -28.29
CA LEU A 217 12.06 -24.32 -27.52
C LEU A 217 10.58 -24.13 -27.89
N VAL A 218 10.20 -22.93 -28.37
CA VAL A 218 8.83 -22.58 -28.74
C VAL A 218 8.81 -22.10 -30.20
N SER A 219 8.42 -22.97 -31.13
CA SER A 219 8.51 -22.71 -32.57
C SER A 219 7.61 -21.59 -33.09
N ASP A 220 6.51 -21.29 -32.40
CA ASP A 220 5.55 -20.23 -32.73
C ASP A 220 5.68 -19.02 -31.78
N PHE A 221 6.84 -18.82 -31.14
CA PHE A 221 7.11 -17.81 -30.12
C PHE A 221 6.60 -16.42 -30.52
N LYS A 222 6.90 -15.97 -31.75
CA LYS A 222 6.49 -14.67 -32.25
C LYS A 222 4.96 -14.50 -32.25
N THR A 223 4.24 -15.46 -32.88
CA THR A 223 2.78 -15.34 -33.01
C THR A 223 2.00 -15.65 -31.73
N ARG A 224 2.65 -16.35 -30.82
CA ARG A 224 2.07 -16.73 -29.53
C ARG A 224 2.04 -15.57 -28.53
N PHE A 225 3.07 -14.70 -28.57
CA PHE A 225 3.29 -13.63 -27.61
C PHE A 225 3.21 -12.21 -28.20
N ASP A 226 2.78 -12.09 -29.45
CA ASP A 226 2.40 -10.84 -30.12
C ASP A 226 0.90 -10.60 -29.83
N ASN A 227 0.61 -9.93 -28.72
CA ASN A 227 -0.78 -9.80 -28.22
C ASN A 227 -1.60 -8.76 -28.99
N ASP A 228 -0.97 -7.79 -29.64
CA ASP A 228 -1.64 -6.73 -30.40
C ASP A 228 -1.59 -6.91 -31.92
N GLY A 229 -0.87 -7.93 -32.40
CA GLY A 229 -0.75 -8.27 -33.81
C GLY A 229 0.15 -7.32 -34.61
N ASN A 230 1.03 -6.57 -33.93
CA ASN A 230 1.94 -5.62 -34.59
C ASN A 230 3.21 -6.27 -35.18
N GLY A 231 3.37 -7.56 -34.94
CA GLY A 231 4.51 -8.33 -35.44
C GLY A 231 5.71 -8.38 -34.48
N THR A 232 5.55 -7.89 -33.26
CA THR A 232 6.56 -7.96 -32.21
C THR A 232 6.00 -8.62 -30.95
N VAL A 233 6.85 -9.25 -30.16
CA VAL A 233 6.53 -9.72 -28.82
C VAL A 233 6.58 -8.52 -27.86
N ASP A 234 5.51 -8.29 -27.12
CA ASP A 234 5.36 -7.09 -26.28
C ASP A 234 6.36 -7.08 -25.14
N LEU A 235 6.40 -8.16 -24.35
CA LEU A 235 7.27 -8.35 -23.19
C LEU A 235 7.81 -9.78 -23.14
N ALA A 236 9.10 -9.93 -22.85
CA ALA A 236 9.70 -11.20 -22.41
C ALA A 236 10.23 -11.01 -20.98
N PHE A 237 9.77 -11.84 -20.05
CA PHE A 237 10.18 -11.80 -18.66
C PHE A 237 11.20 -12.90 -18.35
N PHE A 238 12.24 -12.59 -17.57
CA PHE A 238 13.27 -13.55 -17.17
C PHE A 238 13.29 -13.74 -15.66
N ILE A 239 13.30 -15.00 -15.21
CA ILE A 239 13.59 -15.34 -13.82
C ILE A 239 14.95 -16.03 -13.80
N TYR A 240 15.94 -15.37 -13.23
CA TYR A 240 17.30 -15.86 -13.19
C TYR A 240 17.67 -16.48 -11.84
N ALA A 241 18.58 -17.47 -11.90
CA ALA A 241 19.11 -18.15 -10.72
C ALA A 241 19.91 -17.20 -9.82
N GLY A 242 19.84 -17.42 -8.51
CA GLY A 242 20.63 -16.69 -7.52
C GLY A 242 19.96 -15.46 -6.93
N LEU A 243 20.78 -14.60 -6.31
CA LEU A 243 20.38 -13.39 -5.60
C LEU A 243 20.47 -12.14 -6.48
N PRO A 244 19.64 -11.10 -6.25
CA PRO A 244 19.71 -9.85 -6.99
C PRO A 244 20.72 -8.88 -6.37
N GLU A 245 21.35 -8.03 -7.19
CA GLU A 245 22.22 -6.94 -6.68
C GLU A 245 21.45 -5.92 -5.83
N SER A 246 20.14 -5.77 -6.01
CA SER A 246 19.30 -4.88 -5.23
C SER A 246 19.16 -5.26 -3.75
N ASP A 247 19.56 -6.48 -3.37
CA ASP A 247 19.54 -6.94 -1.99
C ASP A 247 20.84 -6.56 -1.25
N PRO A 248 20.74 -6.08 0.01
CA PRO A 248 21.89 -5.61 0.77
C PRO A 248 22.96 -6.68 0.98
N GLY A 249 24.22 -6.32 0.68
CA GLY A 249 25.38 -7.21 0.87
C GLY A 249 25.46 -8.38 -0.10
N VAL A 250 24.73 -8.32 -1.21
CA VAL A 250 24.96 -9.14 -2.40
C VAL A 250 26.12 -8.55 -3.20
N THR A 251 26.78 -9.37 -4.01
CA THR A 251 27.87 -8.90 -4.86
C THR A 251 27.40 -7.90 -5.90
N GLU A 252 28.26 -6.93 -6.22
CA GLU A 252 28.01 -5.91 -7.25
C GLU A 252 28.01 -6.47 -8.68
N ASP A 253 28.42 -7.73 -8.86
CA ASP A 253 28.37 -8.46 -10.12
C ASP A 253 27.10 -9.32 -10.28
N ALA A 254 26.15 -9.25 -9.33
CA ALA A 254 24.84 -9.85 -9.52
C ALA A 254 23.94 -8.95 -10.37
N ILE A 255 22.98 -9.53 -11.10
CA ILE A 255 22.09 -8.76 -11.96
C ILE A 255 21.08 -7.99 -11.08
N TRP A 256 20.87 -6.71 -11.39
CA TRP A 256 19.82 -5.90 -10.79
C TRP A 256 18.48 -6.20 -11.47
N PRO A 257 17.38 -6.53 -10.73
CA PRO A 257 16.05 -6.66 -11.30
C PRO A 257 15.60 -5.38 -12.00
N LYS A 258 15.14 -5.49 -13.25
CA LYS A 258 14.81 -4.32 -14.06
C LYS A 258 13.93 -4.64 -15.26
N GLU A 259 13.29 -3.61 -15.79
CA GLU A 259 12.73 -3.56 -17.14
C GLU A 259 13.65 -2.76 -18.08
N MET A 260 13.77 -3.20 -19.31
CA MET A 260 14.49 -2.49 -20.36
C MET A 260 13.63 -2.37 -21.61
N ILE A 261 13.30 -1.14 -21.98
CA ILE A 261 12.64 -0.82 -23.26
C ILE A 261 13.71 -0.65 -24.32
N ARG A 262 14.01 -1.74 -25.01
CA ARG A 262 14.94 -1.77 -26.13
C ARG A 262 14.59 -2.93 -27.05
N PRO A 263 13.99 -2.67 -28.21
CA PRO A 263 13.70 -3.74 -29.17
C PRO A 263 14.96 -4.52 -29.56
N MET A 264 14.86 -5.84 -29.50
CA MET A 264 15.92 -6.76 -29.95
C MET A 264 15.33 -7.85 -30.83
N THR A 265 16.07 -8.22 -31.85
CA THR A 265 15.64 -9.25 -32.84
C THR A 265 16.55 -10.46 -32.77
N ILE A 266 16.00 -11.60 -32.39
CA ILE A 266 16.70 -12.87 -32.22
C ILE A 266 15.92 -13.94 -33.00
N ASN A 267 16.59 -14.69 -33.87
CA ASN A 267 15.98 -15.75 -34.68
C ASN A 267 14.73 -15.32 -35.48
N GLY A 268 14.68 -14.03 -35.90
CA GLY A 268 13.53 -13.46 -36.62
C GLY A 268 12.35 -13.08 -35.72
N VAL A 269 12.49 -13.19 -34.40
CA VAL A 269 11.55 -12.71 -33.39
C VAL A 269 12.05 -11.38 -32.84
N THR A 270 11.24 -10.34 -32.93
CA THR A 270 11.51 -9.06 -32.30
C THR A 270 10.75 -8.99 -30.97
N VAL A 271 11.45 -8.66 -29.90
CA VAL A 271 10.88 -8.43 -28.55
C VAL A 271 11.04 -6.95 -28.23
N SER A 272 9.96 -6.27 -27.85
CA SER A 272 9.94 -4.82 -27.60
C SER A 272 10.52 -4.45 -26.25
N VAL A 273 10.14 -5.19 -25.22
CA VAL A 273 10.50 -4.96 -23.81
C VAL A 273 10.98 -6.25 -23.17
N THR A 274 12.00 -6.14 -22.34
CA THR A 274 12.52 -7.25 -21.54
C THR A 274 12.54 -6.85 -20.08
N ALA A 275 12.14 -7.76 -19.17
CA ALA A 275 12.18 -7.52 -17.73
C ALA A 275 12.71 -8.75 -16.99
N CYS A 276 13.26 -8.56 -15.80
CA CYS A 276 13.78 -9.68 -15.01
C CYS A 276 13.61 -9.53 -13.52
N CYS A 277 13.59 -10.67 -12.83
CA CYS A 277 13.77 -10.76 -11.38
C CYS A 277 14.60 -12.00 -11.02
N SER A 278 15.08 -12.03 -9.76
CA SER A 278 15.85 -13.15 -9.24
C SER A 278 14.96 -14.26 -8.68
N GLU A 279 15.48 -15.48 -8.69
CA GLU A 279 14.91 -16.63 -7.99
C GLU A 279 14.88 -16.46 -6.47
N LEU A 280 15.97 -15.93 -5.93
CA LEU A 280 16.18 -15.81 -4.49
C LEU A 280 16.22 -14.36 -4.03
N SER A 281 15.87 -14.15 -2.78
CA SER A 281 16.09 -12.90 -2.06
C SER A 281 16.82 -13.16 -0.75
N LYS A 282 17.54 -12.14 -0.26
CA LYS A 282 18.29 -12.24 0.99
C LYS A 282 17.39 -11.92 2.17
N GLY A 283 17.08 -12.92 2.97
CA GLY A 283 16.34 -12.75 4.22
C GLY A 283 17.27 -12.61 5.44
N SER A 284 16.70 -12.28 6.58
CA SER A 284 17.44 -12.19 7.85
C SER A 284 18.05 -13.52 8.30
N SER A 285 17.48 -14.64 7.86
CA SER A 285 17.91 -16.02 8.22
C SER A 285 18.68 -16.73 7.10
N GLY A 286 19.01 -16.03 6.01
CA GLY A 286 19.67 -16.58 4.84
C GLY A 286 18.87 -16.36 3.56
N ASN A 287 19.33 -17.00 2.47
CA ASN A 287 18.64 -16.92 1.18
C ASN A 287 17.29 -17.62 1.24
N GLN A 288 16.28 -17.03 0.66
CA GLN A 288 14.92 -17.56 0.58
C GLN A 288 14.36 -17.37 -0.83
N PRO A 289 13.35 -18.13 -1.25
CA PRO A 289 12.66 -17.86 -2.50
C PRO A 289 12.13 -16.43 -2.55
N SER A 290 12.32 -15.75 -3.68
CA SER A 290 11.76 -14.42 -3.91
C SER A 290 10.23 -14.46 -3.86
N GLY A 291 9.63 -13.46 -3.21
CA GLY A 291 8.19 -13.20 -3.34
C GLY A 291 7.84 -12.62 -4.71
N ILE A 292 6.54 -12.47 -4.96
CA ILE A 292 6.03 -12.00 -6.27
C ILE A 292 6.21 -10.49 -6.49
N GLY A 293 6.54 -9.72 -5.45
CA GLY A 293 6.49 -8.25 -5.48
C GLY A 293 7.36 -7.62 -6.54
N THR A 294 8.60 -8.09 -6.71
CA THR A 294 9.50 -7.59 -7.76
C THR A 294 8.95 -7.88 -9.16
N MET A 295 8.43 -9.09 -9.41
CA MET A 295 7.82 -9.39 -10.71
C MET A 295 6.57 -8.54 -10.97
N CYS A 296 5.74 -8.29 -9.95
CA CYS A 296 4.59 -7.39 -10.08
C CYS A 296 5.02 -5.96 -10.41
N HIS A 297 6.08 -5.44 -9.78
CA HIS A 297 6.65 -4.12 -10.05
C HIS A 297 7.14 -4.02 -11.51
N GLU A 298 7.99 -4.94 -11.95
CA GLU A 298 8.56 -4.91 -13.31
C GLU A 298 7.51 -5.12 -14.42
N VAL A 299 6.49 -5.96 -14.18
CA VAL A 299 5.36 -6.10 -15.11
C VAL A 299 4.51 -4.82 -15.15
N SER A 300 4.40 -4.10 -14.02
CA SER A 300 3.65 -2.83 -13.97
C SER A 300 4.31 -1.72 -14.79
N HIS A 301 5.63 -1.74 -14.96
CA HIS A 301 6.32 -0.87 -15.91
C HIS A 301 5.86 -1.13 -17.35
N ALA A 302 5.75 -2.40 -17.76
CA ALA A 302 5.25 -2.78 -19.08
C ALA A 302 3.78 -2.34 -19.31
N LEU A 303 3.00 -2.11 -18.24
CA LEU A 303 1.66 -1.53 -18.29
C LEU A 303 1.69 0.01 -18.36
N GLY A 304 2.84 0.64 -18.20
CA GLY A 304 3.04 2.09 -18.31
C GLY A 304 3.21 2.85 -17.00
N LEU A 305 3.26 2.19 -15.84
CA LEU A 305 3.52 2.86 -14.56
C LEU A 305 5.00 3.25 -14.43
N PRO A 306 5.30 4.49 -13.98
CA PRO A 306 6.66 4.92 -13.66
C PRO A 306 7.08 4.47 -12.26
N ASP A 307 8.38 4.59 -11.95
CA ASP A 307 8.86 4.56 -10.57
C ASP A 307 8.35 5.78 -9.80
N GLU A 308 7.88 5.55 -8.58
CA GLU A 308 7.36 6.56 -7.68
C GLU A 308 8.33 6.88 -6.53
N TYR A 309 9.46 6.20 -6.46
CA TYR A 309 10.55 6.59 -5.56
C TYR A 309 11.38 7.75 -6.12
N ASP A 310 12.10 8.44 -5.24
CA ASP A 310 13.10 9.42 -5.66
C ASP A 310 14.38 8.71 -6.13
N THR A 311 14.63 8.73 -7.41
CA THR A 311 15.83 8.14 -8.01
C THR A 311 17.15 8.85 -7.62
N ASN A 312 17.10 9.94 -6.85
CA ASN A 312 18.24 10.58 -6.20
C ASN A 312 18.37 10.19 -4.72
N TYR A 313 17.38 9.50 -4.14
CA TYR A 313 17.35 9.03 -2.74
C TYR A 313 17.43 10.14 -1.70
N THR A 314 16.86 11.29 -1.98
CA THR A 314 16.86 12.49 -1.13
C THR A 314 15.48 12.90 -0.67
N ALA A 315 14.45 12.35 -1.29
CA ALA A 315 13.06 12.66 -1.04
C ALA A 315 12.26 11.41 -0.60
N LEU A 316 11.02 11.64 -0.16
CA LEU A 316 10.15 10.60 0.40
C LEU A 316 9.67 9.60 -0.66
N GLY A 317 9.27 10.10 -1.87
CA GLY A 317 8.53 9.29 -2.83
C GLY A 317 7.18 8.83 -2.27
N MET A 318 6.76 7.63 -2.67
CA MET A 318 5.58 6.95 -2.14
C MET A 318 5.91 5.91 -1.07
N SER A 319 7.21 5.63 -0.83
CA SER A 319 7.67 4.72 0.22
C SER A 319 7.02 3.32 0.10
N TYR A 320 6.56 2.73 1.19
CA TYR A 320 5.88 1.43 1.19
C TYR A 320 4.41 1.49 0.74
N TRP A 321 3.88 2.68 0.43
CA TRP A 321 2.48 2.84 0.06
C TRP A 321 2.19 2.57 -1.42
N SER A 322 3.20 2.44 -2.26
CA SER A 322 3.07 2.10 -3.68
C SER A 322 3.91 0.88 -4.05
N LEU A 323 3.36 0.04 -4.94
CA LEU A 323 4.09 -1.05 -5.59
C LEU A 323 5.28 -0.50 -6.39
N MET A 324 5.13 0.68 -7.00
CA MET A 324 6.13 1.33 -7.85
C MET A 324 7.20 2.10 -7.04
N ASP A 325 7.25 1.87 -5.73
CA ASP A 325 8.30 2.24 -4.79
C ASP A 325 8.61 1.02 -3.91
N SER A 326 8.90 1.18 -2.66
CA SER A 326 9.29 0.11 -1.72
C SER A 326 8.16 -0.84 -1.33
N GLY A 327 6.92 -0.58 -1.74
CA GLY A 327 5.76 -1.44 -1.48
C GLY A 327 5.84 -2.83 -2.10
N ASN A 328 6.65 -3.01 -3.15
CA ASN A 328 6.98 -4.30 -3.73
C ASN A 328 7.69 -5.24 -2.74
N TYR A 329 8.38 -4.69 -1.73
CA TYR A 329 9.10 -5.43 -0.69
C TYR A 329 8.27 -5.73 0.56
N CYS A 330 6.99 -5.32 0.62
CA CYS A 330 6.12 -5.65 1.74
C CYS A 330 6.10 -7.16 1.98
N ASP A 331 6.19 -7.55 3.26
CA ASP A 331 6.33 -8.96 3.68
C ASP A 331 7.43 -9.73 2.92
N ASN A 332 8.56 -9.10 2.68
CA ASN A 332 9.67 -9.63 1.84
C ASN A 332 9.26 -9.95 0.40
N GLY A 333 8.36 -9.16 -0.17
CA GLY A 333 7.81 -9.33 -1.51
C GLY A 333 6.77 -10.44 -1.65
N LYS A 334 6.42 -11.13 -0.57
CA LYS A 334 5.43 -12.22 -0.57
C LYS A 334 4.00 -11.71 -0.61
N THR A 335 3.78 -10.54 -0.02
CA THR A 335 2.51 -9.81 -0.01
C THR A 335 2.82 -8.35 -0.34
N PRO A 336 3.15 -8.03 -1.62
CA PRO A 336 3.34 -6.64 -2.02
C PRO A 336 2.08 -5.84 -1.74
N CYS A 337 2.20 -4.54 -1.47
CA CYS A 337 1.02 -3.70 -1.25
C CYS A 337 0.14 -3.62 -2.51
N GLY A 338 -1.13 -3.31 -2.33
CA GLY A 338 -2.03 -3.03 -3.46
C GLY A 338 -1.63 -1.75 -4.19
N LEU A 339 -2.00 -1.65 -5.46
CA LEU A 339 -1.85 -0.43 -6.23
C LEU A 339 -2.65 0.71 -5.60
N THR A 340 -2.11 1.91 -5.65
CA THR A 340 -2.79 3.13 -5.22
C THR A 340 -4.04 3.39 -6.07
N ALA A 341 -4.96 4.21 -5.57
CA ALA A 341 -6.12 4.62 -6.35
C ALA A 341 -5.70 5.40 -7.62
N TYR A 342 -4.60 6.15 -7.55
CA TYR A 342 -4.02 6.85 -8.69
C TYR A 342 -3.53 5.88 -9.77
N GLU A 343 -2.75 4.85 -9.42
CA GLU A 343 -2.25 3.85 -10.36
C GLU A 343 -3.39 3.09 -11.05
N ARG A 344 -4.44 2.73 -10.30
CA ARG A 344 -5.64 2.07 -10.85
C ARG A 344 -6.42 2.96 -11.81
N ASP A 345 -6.50 4.27 -11.54
CA ASP A 345 -7.11 5.26 -12.44
C ASP A 345 -6.28 5.41 -13.72
N LEU A 346 -4.96 5.55 -13.59
CA LEU A 346 -4.04 5.67 -14.72
C LEU A 346 -4.09 4.46 -15.66
N LEU A 347 -4.23 3.24 -15.10
CA LEU A 347 -4.39 2.00 -15.87
C LEU A 347 -5.81 1.81 -16.43
N GLY A 348 -6.75 2.71 -16.10
CA GLY A 348 -8.15 2.62 -16.52
C GLY A 348 -8.95 1.52 -15.84
N TRP A 349 -8.47 1.00 -14.70
CA TRP A 349 -9.14 -0.09 -13.98
C TRP A 349 -10.22 0.43 -13.03
N ARG A 350 -9.95 1.51 -12.32
CA ARG A 350 -10.91 2.09 -11.37
C ARG A 350 -10.75 3.60 -11.33
N PRO A 351 -11.68 4.35 -11.98
CA PRO A 351 -11.56 5.79 -12.08
C PRO A 351 -11.74 6.47 -10.72
N LEU A 352 -11.02 7.58 -10.53
CA LEU A 352 -11.17 8.45 -9.38
C LEU A 352 -12.50 9.21 -9.43
N THR A 353 -13.12 9.42 -8.27
CA THR A 353 -14.31 10.26 -8.13
C THR A 353 -13.91 11.68 -7.76
N VAL A 354 -14.25 12.67 -8.59
CA VAL A 354 -13.93 14.08 -8.30
C VAL A 354 -14.87 14.63 -7.24
N LEU A 355 -14.31 15.25 -6.20
CA LEU A 355 -15.07 15.97 -5.18
C LEU A 355 -15.26 17.43 -5.63
N GLU A 356 -16.49 17.81 -5.93
CA GLU A 356 -16.81 19.15 -6.48
C GLU A 356 -17.48 20.09 -5.47
N ARG A 357 -18.16 19.54 -4.47
CA ARG A 357 -18.99 20.30 -3.53
C ARG A 357 -18.90 19.76 -2.11
N SER A 358 -19.35 20.56 -1.16
CA SER A 358 -19.49 20.17 0.25
C SER A 358 -20.25 18.85 0.38
N THR A 359 -19.68 17.89 1.06
CA THR A 359 -20.31 16.57 1.27
C THR A 359 -19.59 15.78 2.36
N THR A 360 -20.31 14.84 2.94
CA THR A 360 -19.71 13.75 3.72
C THR A 360 -19.16 12.69 2.78
N VAL A 361 -17.90 12.33 2.94
CA VAL A 361 -17.25 11.28 2.16
C VAL A 361 -17.05 10.04 3.03
N ARG A 362 -17.38 8.88 2.48
CA ARG A 362 -17.07 7.58 3.08
C ARG A 362 -16.13 6.80 2.18
N LEU A 363 -14.91 6.61 2.65
CA LEU A 363 -13.85 5.86 1.96
C LEU A 363 -13.83 4.43 2.49
N ARG A 364 -14.22 3.48 1.66
CA ARG A 364 -14.01 2.06 1.94
C ARG A 364 -12.53 1.70 1.67
N PRO A 365 -11.97 0.68 2.34
CA PRO A 365 -10.62 0.20 2.01
C PRO A 365 -10.49 -0.14 0.52
N LEU A 366 -9.40 0.30 -0.14
CA LEU A 366 -9.17 0.04 -1.56
C LEU A 366 -9.24 -1.45 -1.89
N GLU A 367 -8.61 -2.28 -1.08
CA GLU A 367 -8.55 -3.73 -1.23
C GLU A 367 -9.89 -4.45 -0.91
N ALA A 368 -10.87 -3.73 -0.34
CA ALA A 368 -12.24 -4.19 -0.13
C ALA A 368 -13.23 -3.59 -1.15
N GLY A 369 -12.73 -3.15 -2.30
CA GLY A 369 -13.54 -2.55 -3.37
C GLY A 369 -13.81 -1.06 -3.19
N GLY A 370 -13.03 -0.36 -2.37
CA GLY A 370 -13.06 1.10 -2.23
C GLY A 370 -12.61 1.81 -3.51
N VAL A 371 -12.95 3.09 -3.61
CA VAL A 371 -12.53 3.99 -4.69
C VAL A 371 -11.73 5.15 -4.11
N GLY A 372 -10.86 5.76 -4.92
CA GLY A 372 -10.17 6.99 -4.57
C GLY A 372 -11.01 8.22 -4.93
N TYR A 373 -10.81 9.30 -4.18
CA TYR A 373 -11.44 10.60 -4.48
C TYR A 373 -10.38 11.61 -4.86
N LYS A 374 -10.68 12.40 -5.91
CA LYS A 374 -9.80 13.44 -6.43
C LYS A 374 -10.24 14.81 -5.92
N VAL A 375 -9.31 15.56 -5.31
CA VAL A 375 -9.47 16.95 -4.87
C VAL A 375 -8.59 17.82 -5.75
N VAL A 376 -9.18 18.52 -6.70
CA VAL A 376 -8.47 19.27 -7.75
C VAL A 376 -8.00 20.62 -7.21
N ASN A 377 -6.75 21.03 -7.51
CA ASN A 377 -6.27 22.39 -7.30
C ASN A 377 -6.85 23.30 -8.41
N GLU A 378 -7.65 24.31 -8.04
CA GLU A 378 -8.27 25.22 -9.03
C GLU A 378 -7.25 26.10 -9.76
N ALA A 379 -6.08 26.34 -9.17
CA ALA A 379 -5.01 27.11 -9.81
C ALA A 379 -4.26 26.28 -10.87
N ASN A 380 -4.24 24.96 -10.75
CA ASN A 380 -3.63 24.02 -11.68
C ASN A 380 -4.36 22.68 -11.62
N PRO A 381 -5.24 22.33 -12.58
CA PRO A 381 -6.00 21.07 -12.56
C PRO A 381 -5.14 19.80 -12.67
N ASP A 382 -3.89 19.90 -13.12
CA ASP A 382 -2.94 18.80 -13.17
C ASP A 382 -2.29 18.53 -11.79
N GLU A 383 -2.46 19.46 -10.84
CA GLU A 383 -2.09 19.29 -9.44
C GLU A 383 -3.33 18.99 -8.59
N TYR A 384 -3.30 17.91 -7.82
CA TYR A 384 -4.46 17.47 -7.05
C TYR A 384 -4.07 16.53 -5.91
N TYR A 385 -4.97 16.35 -4.96
CA TYR A 385 -4.87 15.26 -4.00
C TYR A 385 -5.73 14.08 -4.42
N VAL A 386 -5.26 12.89 -4.07
CA VAL A 386 -6.05 11.65 -4.10
C VAL A 386 -6.23 11.16 -2.67
N LEU A 387 -7.48 11.03 -2.25
CA LEU A 387 -7.85 10.46 -0.95
C LEU A 387 -8.13 8.98 -1.15
N GLU A 388 -7.41 8.13 -0.44
CA GLU A 388 -7.57 6.69 -0.50
C GLU A 388 -7.49 6.05 0.88
N ASN A 389 -8.21 4.96 1.11
CA ASN A 389 -8.20 4.27 2.39
C ASN A 389 -7.39 2.96 2.31
N ARG A 390 -6.31 2.91 3.07
CA ARG A 390 -5.39 1.76 3.18
C ARG A 390 -5.64 1.05 4.51
N GLN A 391 -6.11 -0.18 4.42
CA GLN A 391 -6.38 -1.04 5.58
C GLN A 391 -5.68 -2.38 5.41
N HIS A 392 -5.39 -3.09 6.50
CA HIS A 392 -4.70 -4.39 6.48
C HIS A 392 -5.59 -5.52 5.96
N VAL A 393 -6.14 -5.35 4.76
CA VAL A 393 -6.99 -6.32 4.06
C VAL A 393 -6.46 -6.54 2.64
N GLY A 394 -6.83 -7.63 1.99
CA GLY A 394 -6.36 -7.90 0.64
C GLY A 394 -4.83 -7.93 0.54
N TRP A 395 -4.28 -7.36 -0.50
CA TRP A 395 -2.83 -7.25 -0.67
C TRP A 395 -2.20 -6.25 0.30
N ASP A 396 -2.95 -5.24 0.77
CA ASP A 396 -2.49 -4.33 1.82
C ASP A 396 -2.27 -5.02 3.19
N ASN A 397 -2.57 -6.30 3.31
CA ASN A 397 -2.13 -7.10 4.45
C ASN A 397 -0.59 -7.15 4.58
N GLY A 398 0.14 -6.92 3.48
CA GLY A 398 1.58 -6.72 3.49
C GLY A 398 2.04 -5.51 4.29
N LEU A 399 1.16 -4.53 4.48
CA LEU A 399 1.39 -3.31 5.28
C LEU A 399 1.14 -3.51 6.79
N MET A 400 0.86 -4.74 7.26
CA MET A 400 0.39 -5.04 8.63
C MET A 400 1.31 -4.49 9.75
N LYS A 401 2.57 -4.19 9.46
CA LYS A 401 3.52 -3.59 10.42
C LYS A 401 3.54 -2.06 10.35
N LEU A 402 2.80 -1.47 9.44
CA LEU A 402 2.70 -0.04 9.21
C LEU A 402 1.38 0.48 9.77
N GLY A 403 1.11 1.79 9.60
CA GLY A 403 -0.19 2.36 9.93
C GLY A 403 -1.29 1.95 8.95
N HIS A 404 -2.51 2.32 9.27
CA HIS A 404 -3.68 2.20 8.41
C HIS A 404 -4.54 3.46 8.50
N GLY A 405 -5.44 3.65 7.54
CA GLY A 405 -6.31 4.80 7.46
C GLY A 405 -6.29 5.47 6.09
N MET A 406 -6.64 6.75 6.03
CA MET A 406 -6.66 7.52 4.80
C MET A 406 -5.27 8.08 4.47
N LEU A 407 -4.76 7.75 3.29
CA LEU A 407 -3.64 8.49 2.68
C LEU A 407 -4.18 9.67 1.88
N VAL A 408 -3.42 10.77 1.92
CA VAL A 408 -3.61 11.94 1.05
C VAL A 408 -2.42 11.98 0.10
N VAL A 409 -2.57 11.37 -1.06
CA VAL A 409 -1.55 11.37 -2.11
C VAL A 409 -1.58 12.72 -2.81
N HIS A 410 -0.43 13.37 -2.97
CA HIS A 410 -0.26 14.63 -3.69
C HIS A 410 0.37 14.36 -5.04
N VAL A 411 -0.38 14.64 -6.11
CA VAL A 411 0.04 14.49 -7.50
C VAL A 411 0.15 15.88 -8.13
N ASP A 412 1.28 16.17 -8.75
CA ASP A 412 1.49 17.31 -9.66
C ASP A 412 1.95 16.75 -11.00
N TYR A 413 0.97 16.37 -11.84
CA TYR A 413 1.21 15.64 -13.07
C TYR A 413 1.97 16.48 -14.11
N ASP A 414 3.05 15.89 -14.64
CA ASP A 414 3.81 16.43 -15.76
C ASP A 414 4.15 15.28 -16.72
N GLU A 415 3.58 15.34 -17.92
CA GLU A 415 3.73 14.27 -18.91
C GLU A 415 5.21 13.93 -19.20
N THR A 416 6.08 14.93 -19.19
CA THR A 416 7.52 14.75 -19.45
C THR A 416 8.18 14.00 -18.29
N ALA A 417 7.85 14.36 -17.04
CA ALA A 417 8.36 13.68 -15.86
C ALA A 417 7.91 12.21 -15.83
N TRP A 418 6.64 11.96 -16.13
CA TRP A 418 6.09 10.60 -16.22
C TRP A 418 6.76 9.78 -17.33
N LYS A 419 6.86 10.32 -18.53
CA LYS A 419 7.51 9.64 -19.68
C LYS A 419 9.01 9.38 -19.46
N ASN A 420 9.69 10.17 -18.68
CA ASN A 420 11.13 10.04 -18.45
C ASN A 420 11.50 9.39 -17.10
N ASN A 421 10.52 8.86 -16.37
CA ASN A 421 10.75 8.27 -15.04
C ASN A 421 11.45 9.24 -14.06
N MET A 422 10.98 10.48 -13.98
CA MET A 422 11.60 11.56 -13.22
C MET A 422 10.62 12.27 -12.26
N LEU A 423 9.64 11.51 -11.72
CA LEU A 423 8.55 12.07 -10.91
C LEU A 423 9.07 12.80 -9.67
N ASN A 424 9.99 12.17 -8.96
CA ASN A 424 10.43 12.62 -7.63
C ASN A 424 11.91 12.99 -7.57
N THR A 425 12.56 13.22 -8.72
CA THR A 425 13.99 13.58 -8.81
C THR A 425 14.33 14.95 -8.22
N ASN A 426 13.33 15.77 -7.91
CA ASN A 426 13.49 17.04 -7.19
C ASN A 426 12.88 16.93 -5.79
N ALA A 427 13.73 16.82 -4.77
CA ALA A 427 13.31 16.66 -3.38
C ALA A 427 12.43 17.81 -2.84
N THR A 428 12.54 19.01 -3.41
CA THR A 428 11.72 20.18 -3.01
C THR A 428 10.43 20.31 -3.82
N HIS A 429 10.26 19.50 -4.85
CA HIS A 429 9.07 19.47 -5.70
C HIS A 429 8.84 18.04 -6.18
N GLN A 430 8.40 17.19 -5.27
CA GLN A 430 8.01 15.81 -5.59
C GLN A 430 6.67 15.82 -6.31
N ARG A 431 6.63 15.23 -7.50
CA ARG A 431 5.42 15.24 -8.35
C ARG A 431 4.42 14.15 -7.97
N MET A 432 4.87 13.16 -7.23
CA MET A 432 4.02 12.15 -6.62
C MET A 432 4.57 11.75 -5.25
N SER A 433 3.87 12.15 -4.21
CA SER A 433 4.18 11.86 -2.82
C SER A 433 2.88 11.87 -2.00
N PHE A 434 2.96 11.94 -0.70
CA PHE A 434 1.77 12.03 0.15
C PHE A 434 1.99 13.03 1.29
N ILE A 435 0.89 13.49 1.89
CA ILE A 435 0.90 14.38 3.04
C ILE A 435 0.68 13.53 4.30
N PRO A 436 1.75 13.27 5.10
CA PRO A 436 1.66 12.39 6.25
C PRO A 436 0.91 13.06 7.41
N ALA A 437 -0.08 12.37 7.99
CA ALA A 437 -0.89 12.88 9.10
C ALA A 437 -0.05 13.33 10.31
N ASN A 438 1.05 12.64 10.60
CA ASN A 438 1.99 12.99 11.68
C ASN A 438 3.03 14.06 11.29
N ASN A 439 2.90 14.66 10.11
CA ASN A 439 3.85 15.65 9.56
C ASN A 439 5.33 15.18 9.54
N ARG A 440 5.56 13.84 9.46
CA ARG A 440 6.88 13.24 9.40
C ARG A 440 7.16 12.68 8.01
N TYR A 441 7.98 13.37 7.24
CA TYR A 441 8.38 12.98 5.89
C TYR A 441 9.58 12.01 5.95
N VAL A 442 9.34 10.83 6.55
CA VAL A 442 10.32 9.77 6.73
C VAL A 442 9.91 8.55 5.94
N GLY A 443 10.84 8.05 5.15
CA GLY A 443 10.70 6.86 4.32
C GLY A 443 12.01 6.04 4.30
N PRO A 444 12.10 5.01 3.46
CA PRO A 444 13.26 4.11 3.40
C PRO A 444 14.61 4.82 3.20
N TYR A 445 14.61 5.94 2.50
CA TYR A 445 15.84 6.61 2.08
C TYR A 445 16.39 7.61 3.10
N ASN A 446 15.58 8.05 4.06
CA ASN A 446 15.98 9.05 5.04
C ASN A 446 15.73 8.65 6.50
N ALA A 447 15.21 7.46 6.77
CA ALA A 447 15.03 6.94 8.12
C ALA A 447 16.38 6.71 8.82
N GLU A 448 16.48 7.10 10.09
CA GLU A 448 17.67 6.89 10.91
C GLU A 448 17.85 5.43 11.34
N SER A 449 16.76 4.71 11.48
CA SER A 449 16.72 3.30 11.86
C SER A 449 15.44 2.62 11.38
N SER A 450 15.40 1.28 11.44
CA SER A 450 14.15 0.55 11.18
C SER A 450 13.04 0.91 12.17
N ALA A 451 13.36 1.23 13.41
CA ALA A 451 12.39 1.67 14.40
C ALA A 451 11.85 3.06 14.08
N ASP A 452 12.72 3.99 13.65
CA ASP A 452 12.33 5.31 13.20
C ASP A 452 11.40 5.24 12.00
N LEU A 453 11.75 4.41 11.01
CA LEU A 453 10.91 4.17 9.83
C LEU A 453 9.52 3.66 10.23
N LEU A 454 9.44 2.60 11.04
CA LEU A 454 8.16 2.02 11.46
C LEU A 454 7.30 3.00 12.25
N ASN A 455 7.91 3.80 13.14
CA ASN A 455 7.21 4.82 13.90
C ASN A 455 6.66 5.94 12.98
N ALA A 456 7.43 6.34 11.97
CA ALA A 456 6.95 7.33 11.02
C ALA A 456 5.78 6.78 10.19
N LEU A 457 5.97 5.60 9.58
CA LEU A 457 4.96 4.95 8.75
C LEU A 457 3.65 4.68 9.52
N GLY A 458 3.73 4.35 10.82
CA GLY A 458 2.56 4.11 11.67
C GLY A 458 1.61 5.30 11.79
N GLY A 459 2.13 6.53 11.69
CA GLY A 459 1.34 7.76 11.83
C GLY A 459 1.09 8.51 10.52
N GLN A 460 1.49 7.99 9.36
CA GLN A 460 1.33 8.68 8.08
C GLN A 460 -0.11 8.71 7.57
N PRO A 461 -0.93 7.64 7.63
CA PRO A 461 -2.33 7.71 7.27
C PRO A 461 -3.15 8.50 8.30
N TYR A 462 -4.20 9.19 7.88
CA TYR A 462 -5.17 9.87 8.74
C TYR A 462 -6.23 8.87 9.28
N PRO A 463 -6.70 9.02 10.54
CA PRO A 463 -6.26 10.00 11.53
C PRO A 463 -4.89 9.69 12.16
N GLY A 464 -4.32 8.52 11.91
CA GLY A 464 -3.01 8.08 12.36
C GLY A 464 -2.88 7.89 13.86
N THR A 465 -1.67 7.59 14.33
CA THR A 465 -1.38 7.36 15.76
C THR A 465 -1.50 8.63 16.60
N GLU A 466 -1.44 9.81 15.99
CA GLU A 466 -1.57 11.10 16.67
C GLU A 466 -3.01 11.64 16.67
N GLY A 467 -3.95 10.92 16.02
CA GLY A 467 -5.35 11.30 15.96
C GLY A 467 -5.61 12.59 15.19
N ASN A 468 -4.87 12.83 14.09
CA ASN A 468 -5.07 14.04 13.28
C ASN A 468 -6.34 13.92 12.44
N THR A 469 -7.36 14.70 12.78
CA THR A 469 -8.70 14.61 12.20
C THR A 469 -8.99 15.64 11.11
N ALA A 470 -7.97 16.43 10.69
CA ALA A 470 -8.20 17.47 9.69
C ALA A 470 -6.95 17.75 8.83
N LEU A 471 -7.20 18.13 7.57
CA LEU A 471 -6.22 18.70 6.65
C LEU A 471 -6.81 19.98 6.06
N THR A 472 -6.30 21.13 6.49
CA THR A 472 -6.72 22.45 6.06
C THR A 472 -5.51 23.35 5.80
N ASN A 473 -5.74 24.60 5.42
CA ASN A 473 -4.64 25.56 5.26
C ASN A 473 -3.93 25.90 6.59
N GLU A 474 -4.57 25.63 7.73
CA GLU A 474 -4.14 26.06 9.07
C GLU A 474 -3.66 24.89 9.95
N THR A 475 -3.86 23.65 9.49
CA THR A 475 -3.44 22.45 10.24
C THR A 475 -1.94 22.18 10.07
N THR A 476 -1.40 21.27 10.88
CA THR A 476 -0.05 20.72 10.71
C THR A 476 -0.16 19.20 10.60
N PRO A 477 0.12 18.62 9.40
CA PRO A 477 0.49 19.30 8.16
C PRO A 477 -0.62 20.19 7.60
N ALA A 478 -0.25 21.15 6.75
CA ALA A 478 -1.18 22.01 6.05
C ALA A 478 -1.43 21.50 4.60
N SER A 479 -2.55 21.92 3.99
CA SER A 479 -2.95 21.54 2.63
C SER A 479 -2.17 22.32 1.56
N LEU A 480 -0.83 22.14 1.53
CA LEU A 480 0.09 22.82 0.62
C LEU A 480 0.00 22.29 -0.81
N VAL A 481 0.14 23.20 -1.78
CA VAL A 481 0.28 22.91 -3.20
C VAL A 481 1.44 23.70 -3.79
N PHE A 482 1.99 23.24 -4.90
CA PHE A 482 3.10 23.91 -5.60
C PHE A 482 2.61 25.11 -6.42
N THR A 483 1.43 24.98 -7.02
CA THR A 483 0.79 26.07 -7.78
C THR A 483 -0.25 26.77 -6.93
N GLY A 484 -0.01 27.99 -6.56
CA GLY A 484 -0.74 28.70 -5.52
C GLY A 484 0.00 28.57 -4.19
N THR A 485 -0.72 28.52 -3.08
CA THR A 485 -0.13 28.30 -1.75
C THR A 485 -0.84 27.17 -1.02
N TRP A 486 -2.16 27.14 -1.18
CA TRP A 486 -3.06 26.26 -0.44
C TRP A 486 -4.06 25.59 -1.38
N MET A 487 -4.44 24.37 -1.07
CA MET A 487 -5.53 23.69 -1.76
C MET A 487 -6.88 24.40 -1.59
N ASN A 488 -7.08 25.12 -0.49
CA ASN A 488 -8.32 25.82 -0.15
C ASN A 488 -9.59 24.96 -0.15
N LYS A 489 -9.42 23.68 0.11
CA LYS A 489 -10.49 22.68 0.18
C LYS A 489 -10.34 21.90 1.48
N PRO A 490 -10.88 22.44 2.59
CA PRO A 490 -10.73 21.82 3.91
C PRO A 490 -11.34 20.43 3.93
N ILE A 491 -10.60 19.51 4.54
CA ILE A 491 -11.02 18.16 4.89
C ILE A 491 -11.00 18.09 6.41
N THR A 492 -12.15 17.80 7.03
CA THR A 492 -12.29 17.85 8.49
C THR A 492 -13.05 16.64 9.02
N GLN A 493 -13.09 16.47 10.33
CA GLN A 493 -13.78 15.37 11.02
C GLN A 493 -13.41 13.98 10.44
N ILE A 494 -12.14 13.81 10.09
CA ILE A 494 -11.62 12.52 9.61
C ILE A 494 -11.68 11.53 10.78
N ARG A 495 -12.43 10.44 10.60
CA ARG A 495 -12.55 9.38 11.60
C ARG A 495 -12.56 8.00 10.95
N GLU A 496 -12.01 7.04 11.63
CA GLU A 496 -12.07 5.64 11.24
C GLU A 496 -13.21 4.95 12.00
N LEU A 497 -14.01 4.18 11.27
CA LEU A 497 -15.09 3.38 11.83
C LEU A 497 -14.57 1.99 12.21
N GLU A 498 -15.31 1.27 13.05
CA GLU A 498 -14.95 -0.09 13.50
C GLU A 498 -14.73 -1.10 12.35
N ASN A 499 -15.37 -0.88 11.20
CA ASN A 499 -15.20 -1.73 10.02
C ASN A 499 -14.03 -1.29 9.12
N GLY A 500 -13.24 -0.31 9.53
CA GLY A 500 -12.11 0.24 8.78
C GLY A 500 -12.48 1.26 7.69
N ASP A 501 -13.75 1.62 7.53
CA ASP A 501 -14.12 2.73 6.65
C ASP A 501 -13.66 4.06 7.26
N ILE A 502 -13.19 4.98 6.43
CA ILE A 502 -12.91 6.35 6.85
C ILE A 502 -14.08 7.24 6.46
N VAL A 503 -14.53 8.08 7.38
CA VAL A 503 -15.55 9.10 7.13
C VAL A 503 -14.94 10.46 7.38
N LEU A 504 -15.25 11.42 6.53
CA LEU A 504 -14.77 12.79 6.62
C LEU A 504 -15.78 13.79 6.06
N LYS A 505 -15.61 15.08 6.39
CA LYS A 505 -16.31 16.20 5.77
C LYS A 505 -15.38 16.89 4.78
N TYR A 506 -15.84 17.04 3.56
CA TYR A 506 -15.16 17.76 2.50
C TYR A 506 -15.79 19.13 2.29
N MET A 507 -15.00 20.19 2.40
CA MET A 507 -15.43 21.60 2.24
C MET A 507 -16.70 21.94 3.04
N PRO A 508 -16.77 21.63 4.35
CA PRO A 508 -17.99 21.89 5.11
C PRO A 508 -18.36 23.36 5.08
N LYS A 509 -19.66 23.66 5.01
CA LYS A 509 -20.21 25.03 5.01
C LYS A 509 -20.11 25.72 6.38
N GLY A 510 -19.82 24.96 7.40
CA GLY A 510 -19.70 25.36 8.79
C GLY A 510 -19.95 24.17 9.69
N ARG A 511 -20.03 24.40 11.01
CA ARG A 511 -20.35 23.38 12.02
C ARG A 511 -21.77 23.56 12.51
N LEU A 512 -22.52 22.47 12.67
CA LEU A 512 -23.84 22.49 13.28
C LEU A 512 -23.76 22.84 14.77
N GLU A 513 -24.76 23.55 15.26
CA GLU A 513 -24.93 23.78 16.70
C GLU A 513 -25.40 22.50 17.41
N ALA A 514 -24.86 22.26 18.59
CA ALA A 514 -25.28 21.10 19.38
C ALA A 514 -26.76 21.22 19.79
N PRO A 515 -27.57 20.16 19.63
CA PRO A 515 -28.95 20.15 20.09
C PRO A 515 -29.00 20.38 21.61
N VAL A 516 -30.12 20.96 22.10
CA VAL A 516 -30.39 21.03 23.53
C VAL A 516 -31.33 19.89 23.88
N VAL A 517 -30.90 18.99 24.76
CA VAL A 517 -31.72 17.86 25.20
C VAL A 517 -32.77 18.33 26.24
N GLU A 518 -33.97 17.77 26.14
CA GLU A 518 -35.05 17.95 27.08
C GLU A 518 -35.00 16.84 28.16
N THR A 519 -35.70 17.05 29.26
CA THR A 519 -35.83 16.02 30.29
C THR A 519 -36.50 14.76 29.69
N ALA A 520 -35.89 13.60 29.87
CA ALA A 520 -36.43 12.33 29.38
C ALA A 520 -37.79 12.03 30.06
N VAL A 521 -38.75 11.54 29.25
CA VAL A 521 -40.10 11.21 29.73
C VAL A 521 -40.27 9.69 29.72
N GLU A 522 -40.60 9.10 30.85
CA GLU A 522 -40.96 7.67 30.93
C GLU A 522 -42.30 7.44 30.23
N MET A 523 -42.32 6.60 29.22
CA MET A 523 -43.50 6.27 28.42
C MET A 523 -44.15 4.96 28.87
N ALA A 524 -43.34 4.05 29.35
CA ALA A 524 -43.73 2.77 29.92
C ALA A 524 -42.61 2.28 30.84
N SER A 525 -42.79 1.22 31.61
CA SER A 525 -41.73 0.67 32.47
C SER A 525 -40.41 0.57 31.74
N ASN A 526 -39.41 1.32 32.21
CA ASN A 526 -38.03 1.39 31.65
C ASN A 526 -37.92 1.85 30.18
N SER A 527 -38.99 2.39 29.59
CA SER A 527 -39.01 2.93 28.25
C SER A 527 -39.12 4.44 28.30
N PHE A 528 -38.10 5.13 27.79
CA PHE A 528 -37.97 6.58 27.87
C PHE A 528 -38.00 7.21 26.47
N LYS A 529 -38.78 8.28 26.34
CA LYS A 529 -38.70 9.17 25.20
C LYS A 529 -37.65 10.25 25.50
N PHE A 530 -36.63 10.27 24.65
CA PHE A 530 -35.65 11.37 24.60
C PHE A 530 -36.10 12.34 23.52
N SER A 531 -36.04 13.63 23.83
CA SER A 531 -36.37 14.73 22.91
C SER A 531 -35.30 15.79 22.99
N TRP A 532 -35.17 16.54 21.92
CA TRP A 532 -34.19 17.64 21.82
C TRP A 532 -34.66 18.75 20.89
N SER A 533 -34.07 19.93 21.01
CA SER A 533 -34.33 21.03 20.11
C SER A 533 -33.72 20.74 18.71
N PRO A 534 -34.40 21.15 17.61
CA PRO A 534 -33.78 21.06 16.30
C PRO A 534 -32.54 21.95 16.20
N SER A 535 -31.49 21.47 15.56
CA SER A 535 -30.34 22.27 15.16
C SER A 535 -30.57 22.81 13.73
N GLU A 536 -30.28 24.08 13.52
CA GLU A 536 -30.40 24.69 12.17
C GLU A 536 -29.51 23.98 11.18
N ASN A 537 -30.02 23.68 10.00
CA ASN A 537 -29.36 22.92 8.91
C ASN A 537 -29.08 21.43 9.22
N ALA A 538 -29.46 20.90 10.37
CA ALA A 538 -29.33 19.48 10.63
C ALA A 538 -30.36 18.68 9.85
N THR A 539 -29.91 17.59 9.23
CA THR A 539 -30.76 16.63 8.51
C THR A 539 -31.05 15.41 9.37
N PHE A 540 -30.08 15.01 10.20
CA PHE A 540 -30.16 13.83 11.05
C PHE A 540 -29.58 14.10 12.43
N TYR A 541 -29.84 13.16 13.36
CA TYR A 541 -29.32 13.17 14.72
C TYR A 541 -28.80 11.80 15.11
N THR A 542 -27.75 11.79 15.95
CA THR A 542 -27.26 10.59 16.64
C THR A 542 -27.52 10.74 18.13
N VAL A 543 -28.12 9.73 18.74
CA VAL A 543 -28.31 9.62 20.20
C VAL A 543 -27.38 8.55 20.74
N LYS A 544 -26.60 8.88 21.76
CA LYS A 544 -25.78 7.93 22.53
C LYS A 544 -26.22 7.91 23.98
N VAL A 545 -26.36 6.70 24.54
CA VAL A 545 -26.70 6.48 25.94
C VAL A 545 -25.58 5.70 26.60
N TYR A 546 -25.13 6.19 27.75
CA TYR A 546 -24.08 5.58 28.56
C TYR A 546 -24.67 5.08 29.88
N GLY A 547 -24.27 3.90 30.31
CA GLY A 547 -24.60 3.41 31.65
C GLY A 547 -23.71 4.08 32.69
N ILE A 548 -24.28 4.36 33.87
CA ILE A 548 -23.55 4.92 35.01
C ILE A 548 -23.61 3.88 36.15
N SER A 549 -22.44 3.43 36.59
CA SER A 549 -22.32 2.50 37.72
C SER A 549 -22.60 3.17 39.06
N GLY A 550 -22.80 2.36 40.10
CA GLY A 550 -23.14 2.86 41.43
C GLY A 550 -22.07 3.75 42.09
N ASP A 551 -20.83 3.71 41.59
CA ASP A 551 -19.72 4.59 41.98
C ASP A 551 -19.60 5.84 41.10
N GLY A 552 -20.54 6.04 40.16
CA GLY A 552 -20.58 7.20 39.28
C GLY A 552 -19.72 7.12 38.01
N GLN A 553 -19.10 5.98 37.74
CA GLN A 553 -18.32 5.80 36.52
C GLN A 553 -19.22 5.51 35.32
N TRP A 554 -18.91 6.11 34.18
CA TRP A 554 -19.60 5.88 32.94
C TRP A 554 -19.02 4.63 32.20
N THR A 555 -19.86 3.99 31.41
CA THR A 555 -19.37 2.95 30.49
C THR A 555 -18.42 3.57 29.46
N GLU A 556 -17.37 2.88 29.16
CA GLU A 556 -16.38 3.28 28.12
C GLU A 556 -17.07 3.45 26.75
N HIS A 557 -17.99 2.54 26.44
CA HIS A 557 -18.78 2.57 25.21
C HIS A 557 -20.26 2.83 25.54
N PRO A 558 -21.02 3.47 24.61
CA PRO A 558 -22.45 3.65 24.80
C PRO A 558 -23.16 2.30 24.90
N VAL A 559 -24.09 2.17 25.81
CA VAL A 559 -24.96 0.98 25.94
C VAL A 559 -26.09 0.96 24.91
N PHE A 560 -26.34 2.11 24.29
CA PHE A 560 -27.30 2.25 23.19
C PHE A 560 -26.84 3.37 22.26
N VAL A 561 -26.99 3.15 20.95
CA VAL A 561 -26.75 4.13 19.89
C VAL A 561 -27.93 4.09 18.92
N ALA A 562 -28.46 5.24 18.57
CA ALA A 562 -29.39 5.40 17.45
C ALA A 562 -28.82 6.47 16.52
N ASP A 563 -28.50 6.07 15.29
CA ASP A 563 -27.93 6.94 14.26
C ASP A 563 -28.98 7.30 13.21
N SER A 564 -28.72 8.40 12.50
CA SER A 564 -29.51 8.85 11.35
C SER A 564 -31.00 9.05 11.64
N LEU A 565 -31.32 9.55 12.85
CA LEU A 565 -32.68 9.90 13.23
C LEU A 565 -33.10 11.19 12.53
N SER A 566 -34.17 11.19 11.75
CA SER A 566 -34.72 12.39 11.12
C SER A 566 -35.65 13.20 12.03
N GLU A 567 -36.15 12.58 13.11
CA GLU A 567 -37.00 13.21 14.11
C GLU A 567 -36.16 13.75 15.25
N THR A 568 -36.67 14.73 15.96
CA THR A 568 -36.06 15.32 17.17
C THR A 568 -36.43 14.57 18.45
N CYS A 569 -36.75 13.30 18.32
CA CYS A 569 -37.00 12.43 19.47
C CYS A 569 -36.78 10.94 19.08
N CYS A 570 -36.52 10.13 20.10
CA CYS A 570 -36.55 8.66 19.97
C CYS A 570 -37.02 8.04 21.29
N THR A 571 -37.45 6.78 21.21
CA THR A 571 -37.84 6.01 22.42
C THR A 571 -36.85 4.87 22.60
N VAL A 572 -36.27 4.81 23.79
CA VAL A 572 -35.23 3.83 24.14
C VAL A 572 -35.68 3.04 25.36
N ARG A 573 -35.49 1.72 25.32
CA ARG A 573 -35.74 0.82 26.43
C ARG A 573 -34.42 0.46 27.12
N LEU A 574 -34.33 0.67 28.44
CA LEU A 574 -33.10 0.60 29.21
C LEU A 574 -33.01 -0.57 30.21
N ASP A 575 -34.02 -1.42 30.29
CA ASP A 575 -34.13 -2.50 31.27
C ASP A 575 -33.15 -3.66 31.09
N ASP A 576 -32.57 -3.83 29.89
CA ASP A 576 -31.70 -4.95 29.57
C ASP A 576 -30.19 -4.63 29.68
N THR A 577 -29.83 -3.41 30.08
CA THR A 577 -28.44 -2.93 30.07
C THR A 577 -27.68 -3.15 31.39
N GLY A 578 -28.38 -3.43 32.47
CA GLY A 578 -27.80 -3.74 33.78
C GLY A 578 -27.40 -2.54 34.62
N TYR A 579 -27.69 -1.30 34.21
CA TYR A 579 -27.45 -0.05 34.96
C TYR A 579 -28.75 0.54 35.48
N GLN A 580 -28.67 1.31 36.55
CA GLN A 580 -29.81 2.04 37.11
C GLN A 580 -29.81 3.53 36.73
N SER A 581 -28.64 4.07 36.40
CA SER A 581 -28.49 5.46 35.99
C SER A 581 -27.88 5.51 34.61
N TYR A 582 -28.32 6.46 33.81
CA TYR A 582 -27.85 6.64 32.42
C TYR A 582 -27.66 8.12 32.13
N ALA A 583 -26.66 8.40 31.27
CA ALA A 583 -26.49 9.69 30.64
C ALA A 583 -26.76 9.53 29.14
N TYR A 584 -27.45 10.50 28.53
CA TYR A 584 -27.66 10.50 27.08
C TYR A 584 -27.31 11.87 26.50
N GLY A 585 -26.71 11.83 25.31
CA GLY A 585 -26.36 13.02 24.56
C GLY A 585 -26.80 12.86 23.09
N VAL A 586 -26.95 13.98 22.42
CA VAL A 586 -27.41 14.05 21.04
C VAL A 586 -26.46 14.94 20.26
N SER A 587 -26.04 14.50 19.07
CA SER A 587 -25.34 15.31 18.09
C SER A 587 -26.19 15.48 16.83
N ALA A 588 -26.05 16.62 16.17
CA ALA A 588 -26.68 16.94 14.89
C ALA A 588 -25.74 16.61 13.74
N LEU A 589 -26.28 16.08 12.64
CA LEU A 589 -25.54 15.67 11.45
C LEU A 589 -26.19 16.25 10.18
N ASP A 590 -25.33 16.53 9.20
CA ASP A 590 -25.73 16.90 7.85
C ASP A 590 -24.63 16.55 6.86
N ASP A 591 -24.94 16.35 5.58
CA ASP A 591 -23.93 15.98 4.58
C ASP A 591 -22.98 17.13 4.25
N GLU A 592 -23.43 18.37 4.31
CA GLU A 592 -22.69 19.56 3.87
C GLU A 592 -22.06 20.35 5.04
N TYR A 593 -22.42 20.03 6.28
CA TYR A 593 -21.91 20.68 7.49
C TYR A 593 -21.08 19.71 8.34
N GLU A 594 -20.17 20.25 9.14
CA GLU A 594 -19.54 19.46 10.19
C GLU A 594 -20.59 19.03 11.21
N ASP A 595 -20.47 17.78 11.68
CA ASP A 595 -21.30 17.28 12.77
C ASP A 595 -21.11 18.17 14.01
N SER A 596 -22.19 18.39 14.77
CA SER A 596 -22.09 19.13 16.02
C SER A 596 -21.28 18.35 17.06
N GLU A 597 -20.81 19.05 18.08
CA GLU A 597 -20.48 18.38 19.34
C GLU A 597 -21.74 17.71 19.91
N PHE A 598 -21.55 16.77 20.85
CA PHE A 598 -22.69 16.24 21.60
C PHE A 598 -23.26 17.36 22.51
N SER A 599 -24.59 17.32 22.65
CA SER A 599 -25.29 18.17 23.65
C SER A 599 -24.69 18.02 25.04
N ASP A 600 -25.03 18.93 25.93
CA ASP A 600 -24.99 18.62 27.35
C ASP A 600 -25.80 17.36 27.63
N TYR A 601 -25.34 16.54 28.57
CA TYR A 601 -25.99 15.26 28.82
C TYR A 601 -27.24 15.41 29.66
N GLY A 602 -28.33 14.78 29.20
CA GLY A 602 -29.50 14.48 30.01
C GLY A 602 -29.29 13.21 30.82
N TYR A 603 -30.00 13.08 31.94
CA TYR A 603 -29.86 11.94 32.83
C TYR A 603 -31.19 11.22 33.04
N VAL A 604 -31.11 9.91 33.17
CA VAL A 604 -32.23 9.03 33.50
C VAL A 604 -31.83 8.17 34.68
N GLN A 605 -32.76 8.08 35.65
CA GLN A 605 -32.67 7.18 36.79
C GLN A 605 -33.82 6.17 36.71
N LEU A 606 -33.48 4.87 36.62
CA LEU A 606 -34.50 3.83 36.73
C LEU A 606 -34.94 3.69 38.20
N PRO A 607 -36.23 3.35 38.44
CA PRO A 607 -36.69 2.98 39.78
C PRO A 607 -35.85 1.83 40.36
N ALA A 608 -35.65 1.82 41.66
CA ALA A 608 -34.85 0.79 42.34
C ALA A 608 -35.35 -0.65 42.08
N ASP A 609 -36.59 -0.82 41.72
CA ASP A 609 -37.28 -2.08 41.46
C ASP A 609 -37.21 -2.50 39.97
N ALA A 610 -36.66 -1.63 39.14
CA ALA A 610 -36.50 -1.89 37.68
C ALA A 610 -35.48 -2.98 37.36
N VAL A 611 -34.55 -3.23 38.28
CA VAL A 611 -33.74 -4.48 38.25
C VAL A 611 -34.69 -5.59 38.75
N ARG A 612 -35.32 -6.27 37.83
CA ARG A 612 -36.27 -7.35 38.12
C ARG A 612 -35.57 -8.37 39.02
N GLN A 613 -35.91 -8.35 40.29
CA GLN A 613 -35.78 -9.51 41.16
C GLN A 613 -36.71 -10.56 40.57
N VAL A 614 -36.16 -11.51 39.83
CA VAL A 614 -36.96 -12.67 39.36
C VAL A 614 -37.25 -13.46 40.61
N SER A 615 -38.38 -13.15 41.27
CA SER A 615 -38.98 -14.06 42.22
C SER A 615 -39.58 -15.21 41.42
N ALA A 616 -38.88 -16.32 41.35
CA ALA A 616 -39.50 -17.54 40.92
C ALA A 616 -40.63 -17.86 41.90
N GLU A 617 -41.86 -18.01 41.40
CA GLU A 617 -42.96 -18.52 42.19
C GLU A 617 -42.56 -19.86 42.81
N ASP A 618 -42.86 -20.06 44.08
CA ASP A 618 -42.54 -21.27 44.83
C ASP A 618 -43.11 -22.49 44.11
N GLY A 619 -42.24 -23.34 43.53
CA GLY A 619 -42.61 -24.62 42.93
C GLY A 619 -42.15 -24.86 41.48
N ALA A 620 -41.62 -23.90 40.77
CA ALA A 620 -41.11 -24.11 39.41
C ALA A 620 -39.70 -24.72 39.40
N SER A 621 -39.45 -25.70 38.54
CA SER A 621 -38.10 -26.24 38.31
C SER A 621 -37.24 -25.16 37.64
N VAL A 622 -36.07 -24.92 38.23
CA VAL A 622 -35.15 -23.85 37.79
C VAL A 622 -33.83 -24.49 37.41
N GLU A 623 -33.34 -24.18 36.23
CA GLU A 623 -32.00 -24.57 35.81
C GLU A 623 -31.15 -23.30 35.59
N VAL A 624 -29.94 -23.28 36.11
CA VAL A 624 -29.01 -22.16 35.93
C VAL A 624 -27.80 -22.62 35.12
N TYR A 625 -27.50 -21.87 34.07
CA TYR A 625 -26.39 -22.16 33.17
C TYR A 625 -25.37 -21.04 33.21
N SER A 626 -24.10 -21.39 32.98
CA SER A 626 -23.08 -20.41 32.65
C SER A 626 -23.38 -19.75 31.29
N LEU A 627 -22.75 -18.61 30.98
CA LEU A 627 -22.86 -17.98 29.65
C LEU A 627 -22.35 -18.88 28.51
N HIS A 628 -21.62 -19.95 28.82
CA HIS A 628 -21.13 -20.96 27.88
C HIS A 628 -22.04 -22.19 27.76
N GLY A 629 -23.24 -22.13 28.35
CA GLY A 629 -24.21 -23.20 28.29
C GLY A 629 -23.96 -24.40 29.23
N VAL A 630 -23.07 -24.27 30.20
CA VAL A 630 -22.82 -25.30 31.21
C VAL A 630 -23.83 -25.19 32.32
N LEU A 631 -24.59 -26.26 32.60
CA LEU A 631 -25.53 -26.32 33.72
C LEU A 631 -24.77 -26.27 35.05
N LEU A 632 -25.14 -25.33 35.91
CA LEU A 632 -24.45 -25.04 37.17
C LEU A 632 -25.34 -25.30 38.41
N ALA A 633 -26.65 -25.17 38.31
CA ALA A 633 -27.62 -25.42 39.37
C ALA A 633 -28.95 -25.87 38.82
N ARG A 634 -29.66 -26.73 39.59
CA ARG A 634 -31.02 -27.24 39.25
C ARG A 634 -32.06 -26.90 40.28
N SER A 635 -31.67 -26.18 41.33
CA SER A 635 -32.58 -25.76 42.37
C SER A 635 -32.21 -24.35 42.87
N ARG A 636 -33.18 -23.73 43.57
CA ARG A 636 -32.97 -22.42 44.20
C ARG A 636 -31.91 -22.44 45.31
N GLU A 637 -31.78 -23.56 46.01
CA GLU A 637 -30.76 -23.75 47.05
C GLU A 637 -29.37 -23.88 46.43
N GLU A 638 -29.21 -24.57 45.32
CA GLU A 638 -27.95 -24.66 44.60
C GLU A 638 -27.56 -23.31 43.96
N MET A 639 -28.54 -22.50 43.54
CA MET A 639 -28.28 -21.14 43.00
C MET A 639 -27.70 -20.20 44.02
N LEU A 640 -28.04 -20.34 45.30
CA LEU A 640 -27.49 -19.53 46.41
C LEU A 640 -26.00 -19.81 46.67
N ASN A 641 -25.47 -20.91 46.15
CA ASN A 641 -24.06 -21.29 46.28
C ASN A 641 -23.22 -20.91 45.07
N LEU A 642 -23.80 -20.25 44.05
CA LEU A 642 -23.04 -19.77 42.90
C LEU A 642 -22.21 -18.54 43.28
N ASN A 643 -21.00 -18.46 42.72
CA ASN A 643 -20.18 -17.26 42.88
C ASN A 643 -20.88 -16.04 42.25
N PRO A 644 -20.59 -14.81 42.74
CA PRO A 644 -21.08 -13.61 42.09
C PRO A 644 -20.75 -13.60 40.62
N GLY A 645 -21.73 -13.39 39.75
CA GLY A 645 -21.54 -13.45 38.32
C GLY A 645 -22.84 -13.37 37.51
N ILE A 646 -22.68 -13.48 36.17
CA ILE A 646 -23.80 -13.44 35.25
C ILE A 646 -24.10 -14.87 34.75
N TYR A 647 -25.37 -15.28 34.81
CA TYR A 647 -25.83 -16.61 34.51
C TYR A 647 -27.10 -16.57 33.66
N ILE A 648 -27.47 -17.69 33.05
CA ILE A 648 -28.74 -17.86 32.36
C ILE A 648 -29.65 -18.73 33.24
N LEU A 649 -30.74 -18.17 33.70
CA LEU A 649 -31.80 -18.90 34.40
C LEU A 649 -32.83 -19.40 33.39
N ARG A 650 -33.07 -20.70 33.38
CA ARG A 650 -34.09 -21.35 32.55
C ARG A 650 -35.21 -21.89 33.43
N THR A 651 -36.42 -21.55 33.08
CA THR A 651 -37.66 -22.13 33.59
C THR A 651 -38.36 -22.89 32.44
N GLU A 652 -39.46 -23.61 32.72
CA GLU A 652 -40.20 -24.36 31.68
C GLU A 652 -40.61 -23.48 30.49
N ASP A 653 -40.89 -22.18 30.73
CA ASP A 653 -41.41 -21.27 29.70
C ASP A 653 -40.42 -20.20 29.21
N LYS A 654 -39.32 -19.97 29.90
CA LYS A 654 -38.39 -18.83 29.59
C LYS A 654 -36.96 -19.13 29.97
N ALA A 655 -36.04 -18.51 29.22
CA ALA A 655 -34.65 -18.36 29.61
C ALA A 655 -34.33 -16.87 29.80
N VAL A 656 -33.81 -16.48 30.95
CA VAL A 656 -33.47 -15.10 31.28
C VAL A 656 -32.06 -15.00 31.85
N LYS A 657 -31.37 -13.89 31.55
CA LYS A 657 -30.05 -13.61 32.10
C LYS A 657 -30.22 -13.06 33.51
N ILE A 658 -29.52 -13.63 34.48
CA ILE A 658 -29.55 -13.21 35.89
C ILE A 658 -28.18 -12.81 36.39
N VAL A 659 -28.13 -11.95 37.38
CA VAL A 659 -26.91 -11.59 38.10
C VAL A 659 -27.02 -12.16 39.51
N VAL A 660 -26.06 -13.03 39.91
CA VAL A 660 -25.87 -13.47 41.29
C VAL A 660 -24.87 -12.52 41.91
N LYS A 661 -25.24 -11.87 43.04
CA LYS A 661 -24.40 -10.90 43.78
C LYS A 661 -23.65 -11.57 44.91
#